data_9f07d9f8cbf16be995cc956af629bb78
#
_entry.id   9f07d9f8cbf16be995cc956af629bb78
#
_cell.length_a   1.000
_cell.length_b   1.000
_cell.length_c   1.000
_cell.angle_alpha   90.00
_cell.angle_beta   90.00
_cell.angle_gamma   90.00
#
_symmetry.space_group_name_H-M   'P 1'
#
loop_
_entity.id
_entity.type
_entity.pdbx_description
1 polymer ?
#
loop_
_entity_poly.entity_id
_entity_poly.type
_entity_poly.pdbx_seq_one_letter_code
_entity_poly.pdbx_strand_id
1 'polypeptide(L)'
;VVQALVDSVSSTRLAGTVDRLVAFQTRHTVSDTASPTNGIGAATRWTKDQYAAYGALNGGNLATGYFEFATAICGVTRLYRNVLGVQTGSVYPNRHFIVSGHLDGRTVDVCDATSFAPAANDDGSGTAVSLELAYLIGKLDIESSMIFMAVVGEDQGLFGSTAYANFAFQNGMDIAGMATDDVCGNIEDGAGGTDSLRVRHFSGPPATSSSRQLTRYFKLKGETYQPGFLVDLIPFIDRPGRSGDHVPFYNVGYAAVRFTEAVENLAHQHTNQDLPQFMSFSYLTKLARVNLAGFAELLMAPKSPAGLVARDSGNGTNVQVTWNPNTEIDLQGYRVAYRFETGDSLYYHDIFDAGAATSFIIPNLTPDIPILVSVSAYDDDFNESVFSLEKRVVPRVVPVTPSPFVATSRTNRVELDWGANLEIDLTGYNVYRSTSPSSGFNLVQFVAAPTTHFEDATVPPGTYRYYRITAKDSQNFESAPSVTRKGRLVDHALPALVVDCTPDGSGGTGSAPTDARVDSYYAAMLSTIPVSGEWDRADSVAVGNQLSDADLGAYRLVIYHVDVRHTAAQEDTTVLRQYLQQGGKLLLSGSNLAFTFGNSALINSPWVNGQFMHDILKANELRTENGLDLIGVDSMAPGYPAMNVDVVKSFLGLGRIQSQDAYIGSLVGGAATEPVVSFRSVQGPAGLNHGKPDGIRVLTGGLKLVAFNVPLYFLDSLAVRTAVAQALIDLGESTTALGEPAAAPRVLPGLGPATPNPFRPGTRIPYTLTVKGPMTLRIFDVQGRVVRTLAEGMRDPGEYAASWDGTAEDGRRMSSGIYFADLTAQGQNFRRKLTLLR
;
A
#
# COMPACT_ATOMS: atom_id res chain seq x y z
N VAL A 1 -24.35 -21.58 -31.36
CA VAL A 1 -25.31 -21.69 -30.22
C VAL A 1 -25.59 -20.31 -29.61
N VAL A 2 -24.60 -19.54 -29.21
CA VAL A 2 -24.76 -18.27 -28.51
C VAL A 2 -25.55 -17.24 -29.32
N GLN A 3 -25.28 -17.03 -30.62
CA GLN A 3 -26.04 -16.11 -31.47
C GLN A 3 -27.55 -16.43 -31.50
N ALA A 4 -27.91 -17.70 -31.64
CA ALA A 4 -29.31 -18.11 -31.67
C ALA A 4 -30.03 -17.81 -30.33
N LEU A 5 -29.33 -17.92 -29.22
CA LEU A 5 -29.86 -17.54 -27.90
C LEU A 5 -30.03 -16.02 -27.78
N VAL A 6 -29.01 -15.26 -28.19
CA VAL A 6 -29.06 -13.78 -28.22
C VAL A 6 -30.23 -13.29 -29.05
N ASP A 7 -30.47 -13.86 -30.22
CA ASP A 7 -31.61 -13.56 -31.08
C ASP A 7 -32.96 -13.94 -30.46
N SER A 8 -32.96 -14.87 -29.49
CA SER A 8 -34.16 -15.36 -28.80
C SER A 8 -34.60 -14.46 -27.62
N VAL A 9 -33.80 -13.43 -27.23
CA VAL A 9 -34.19 -12.45 -26.21
C VAL A 9 -35.46 -11.75 -26.62
N SER A 10 -36.48 -11.76 -25.76
CA SER A 10 -37.83 -11.32 -26.11
C SER A 10 -38.21 -10.01 -25.39
N SER A 11 -38.40 -8.97 -26.19
CA SER A 11 -38.96 -7.69 -25.72
C SER A 11 -40.32 -7.87 -25.01
N THR A 12 -41.15 -8.81 -25.52
CA THR A 12 -42.46 -9.11 -24.92
C THR A 12 -42.35 -9.78 -23.55
N ARG A 13 -41.39 -10.72 -23.35
CA ARG A 13 -41.18 -11.31 -22.03
C ARG A 13 -40.62 -10.31 -21.06
N LEU A 14 -39.65 -9.46 -21.46
CA LEU A 14 -39.12 -8.39 -20.64
C LEU A 14 -40.22 -7.42 -20.19
N ALA A 15 -41.06 -6.95 -21.13
CA ALA A 15 -42.17 -6.04 -20.84
C ALA A 15 -43.19 -6.72 -19.87
N GLY A 16 -43.59 -7.95 -20.13
CA GLY A 16 -44.53 -8.68 -19.28
C GLY A 16 -43.99 -8.91 -17.87
N THR A 17 -42.67 -9.07 -17.69
CA THR A 17 -42.01 -9.16 -16.39
C THR A 17 -42.09 -7.84 -15.66
N VAL A 18 -41.71 -6.73 -16.29
CA VAL A 18 -41.78 -5.40 -15.69
C VAL A 18 -43.22 -5.03 -15.31
N ASP A 19 -44.18 -5.23 -16.22
CA ASP A 19 -45.60 -4.99 -15.94
C ASP A 19 -46.10 -5.79 -14.72
N ARG A 20 -45.64 -7.02 -14.59
CA ARG A 20 -46.01 -7.88 -13.43
C ARG A 20 -45.37 -7.37 -12.15
N LEU A 21 -44.14 -6.91 -12.17
CA LEU A 21 -43.43 -6.34 -11.01
C LEU A 21 -44.13 -5.05 -10.56
N VAL A 22 -44.50 -4.17 -11.47
CA VAL A 22 -45.26 -2.94 -11.17
C VAL A 22 -46.66 -3.27 -10.57
N ALA A 23 -47.27 -4.32 -11.01
CA ALA A 23 -48.60 -4.74 -10.48
C ALA A 23 -48.59 -5.13 -8.99
N PHE A 24 -47.43 -5.36 -8.38
CA PHE A 24 -47.29 -5.56 -6.94
C PHE A 24 -47.37 -4.23 -6.14
N GLN A 25 -47.60 -3.09 -6.79
CA GLN A 25 -47.87 -1.75 -6.27
C GLN A 25 -46.61 -1.11 -5.63
N THR A 26 -46.24 -1.54 -4.42
CA THR A 26 -44.97 -1.15 -3.79
C THR A 26 -44.16 -2.39 -3.49
N ARG A 27 -42.91 -2.42 -3.98
CA ARG A 27 -41.97 -3.49 -3.65
C ARG A 27 -40.96 -3.03 -2.60
N HIS A 28 -41.27 -1.96 -1.87
CA HIS A 28 -40.37 -1.47 -0.82
C HIS A 28 -39.99 -2.61 0.13
N THR A 29 -38.73 -2.71 0.48
CA THR A 29 -38.14 -3.84 1.24
C THR A 29 -38.89 -4.13 2.52
N VAL A 30 -39.43 -3.13 3.24
CA VAL A 30 -40.19 -3.34 4.47
C VAL A 30 -41.71 -3.30 4.24
N SER A 31 -42.22 -3.35 3.00
CA SER A 31 -43.64 -3.46 2.68
C SER A 31 -44.25 -4.83 3.07
N ASP A 32 -45.48 -5.06 2.72
CA ASP A 32 -46.24 -6.25 3.08
C ASP A 32 -45.57 -7.55 2.58
N THR A 33 -45.39 -8.50 3.47
CA THR A 33 -44.84 -9.82 3.19
C THR A 33 -45.90 -10.93 3.12
N ALA A 34 -47.11 -10.67 3.60
CA ALA A 34 -48.17 -11.67 3.69
C ALA A 34 -49.14 -11.68 2.49
N SER A 35 -49.40 -10.51 1.92
CA SER A 35 -50.31 -10.37 0.79
C SER A 35 -49.89 -11.26 -0.39
N PRO A 36 -50.83 -11.94 -1.06
CA PRO A 36 -50.49 -12.72 -2.27
C PRO A 36 -50.34 -11.87 -3.52
N THR A 37 -50.77 -10.62 -3.53
CA THR A 37 -50.85 -9.76 -4.70
C THR A 37 -50.04 -8.46 -4.61
N ASN A 38 -49.74 -8.00 -3.39
CA ASN A 38 -49.09 -6.71 -3.15
C ASN A 38 -47.84 -6.86 -2.29
N GLY A 39 -46.91 -5.91 -2.43
CA GLY A 39 -45.73 -5.79 -1.58
C GLY A 39 -44.57 -6.70 -1.95
N ILE A 40 -43.47 -6.54 -1.24
CA ILE A 40 -42.21 -7.27 -1.48
C ILE A 40 -42.39 -8.79 -1.32
N GLY A 41 -43.29 -9.23 -0.40
CA GLY A 41 -43.53 -10.66 -0.19
C GLY A 41 -44.20 -11.33 -1.39
N ALA A 42 -45.14 -10.63 -2.04
CA ALA A 42 -45.78 -11.14 -3.27
C ALA A 42 -44.76 -11.20 -4.42
N ALA A 43 -43.94 -10.15 -4.56
CA ALA A 43 -42.89 -10.08 -5.58
C ALA A 43 -41.83 -11.18 -5.42
N THR A 44 -41.33 -11.41 -4.19
CA THR A 44 -40.34 -12.47 -3.93
C THR A 44 -40.88 -13.87 -4.19
N ARG A 45 -42.14 -14.16 -3.82
CA ARG A 45 -42.75 -15.44 -4.12
C ARG A 45 -42.92 -15.64 -5.63
N TRP A 46 -43.46 -14.64 -6.33
CA TRP A 46 -43.66 -14.71 -7.77
C TRP A 46 -42.34 -14.91 -8.52
N THR A 47 -41.30 -14.17 -8.17
CA THR A 47 -39.98 -14.30 -8.80
C THR A 47 -39.41 -15.70 -8.60
N LYS A 48 -39.52 -16.27 -7.39
CA LYS A 48 -39.15 -17.65 -7.11
C LYS A 48 -39.93 -18.65 -7.98
N ASP A 49 -41.25 -18.43 -8.09
CA ASP A 49 -42.11 -19.28 -8.90
C ASP A 49 -41.77 -19.20 -10.40
N GLN A 50 -41.31 -18.00 -10.88
CA GLN A 50 -40.80 -17.89 -12.26
C GLN A 50 -39.54 -18.71 -12.47
N TYR A 51 -38.55 -18.61 -11.58
CA TYR A 51 -37.35 -19.46 -11.68
C TYR A 51 -37.70 -20.95 -11.61
N ALA A 52 -38.63 -21.34 -10.74
CA ALA A 52 -39.08 -22.72 -10.67
C ALA A 52 -39.78 -23.21 -11.99
N ALA A 53 -40.60 -22.34 -12.57
CA ALA A 53 -41.26 -22.64 -13.85
C ALA A 53 -40.22 -22.75 -14.99
N TYR A 54 -39.23 -21.91 -15.03
CA TYR A 54 -38.15 -22.00 -16.02
C TYR A 54 -37.32 -23.27 -15.85
N GLY A 55 -37.00 -23.64 -14.60
CA GLY A 55 -36.36 -24.91 -14.28
C GLY A 55 -37.15 -26.11 -14.78
N ALA A 56 -38.45 -26.12 -14.52
CA ALA A 56 -39.35 -27.22 -14.98
C ALA A 56 -39.42 -27.34 -16.51
N LEU A 57 -39.41 -26.21 -17.23
CA LEU A 57 -39.36 -26.18 -18.70
C LEU A 57 -38.04 -26.72 -19.27
N ASN A 58 -36.98 -26.66 -18.52
CA ASN A 58 -35.62 -27.00 -18.93
C ASN A 58 -35.11 -28.31 -18.27
N GLY A 59 -35.97 -29.24 -17.97
CA GLY A 59 -35.60 -30.54 -17.43
C GLY A 59 -35.20 -30.57 -15.96
N GLY A 60 -35.48 -29.49 -15.19
CA GLY A 60 -35.18 -29.40 -13.74
C GLY A 60 -33.79 -28.88 -13.43
N ASN A 61 -33.08 -28.30 -14.38
CA ASN A 61 -31.70 -27.85 -14.23
C ASN A 61 -31.55 -26.59 -13.36
N LEU A 62 -32.62 -25.84 -13.08
CA LEU A 62 -32.60 -24.62 -12.28
C LEU A 62 -33.23 -24.87 -10.91
N ALA A 63 -32.39 -24.97 -9.89
CA ALA A 63 -32.83 -25.03 -8.51
C ALA A 63 -33.22 -23.62 -8.01
N THR A 64 -34.25 -23.50 -7.17
CA THR A 64 -34.72 -22.22 -6.69
C THR A 64 -34.76 -22.17 -5.18
N GLY A 65 -34.46 -21.01 -4.61
CA GLY A 65 -34.44 -20.84 -3.16
C GLY A 65 -34.47 -19.41 -2.73
N TYR A 66 -34.40 -19.25 -1.42
CA TYR A 66 -34.17 -17.96 -0.79
C TYR A 66 -32.82 -17.97 -0.10
N PHE A 67 -32.10 -16.89 -0.24
CA PHE A 67 -31.00 -16.55 0.67
C PHE A 67 -31.56 -15.61 1.74
N GLU A 68 -31.61 -16.10 2.98
CA GLU A 68 -32.20 -15.38 4.10
C GLU A 68 -31.13 -14.68 4.95
N PHE A 69 -31.39 -13.43 5.33
CA PHE A 69 -30.50 -12.65 6.19
C PHE A 69 -31.34 -11.81 7.19
N ALA A 70 -30.84 -11.71 8.42
CA ALA A 70 -31.51 -10.95 9.48
C ALA A 70 -30.81 -9.59 9.66
N THR A 71 -31.58 -8.51 9.56
CA THR A 71 -31.06 -7.15 9.79
C THR A 71 -32.20 -6.18 10.13
N ALA A 72 -31.86 -4.94 10.47
CA ALA A 72 -32.81 -3.85 10.62
C ALA A 72 -32.74 -2.92 9.41
N ILE A 73 -33.88 -2.78 8.69
CA ILE A 73 -34.01 -1.85 7.56
C ILE A 73 -35.17 -0.92 7.89
N CYS A 74 -34.93 0.40 7.77
CA CYS A 74 -35.96 1.41 8.14
C CYS A 74 -36.62 1.16 9.51
N GLY A 75 -35.82 0.73 10.49
CA GLY A 75 -36.31 0.42 11.84
C GLY A 75 -37.08 -0.90 11.98
N VAL A 76 -37.26 -1.65 10.91
CA VAL A 76 -37.93 -2.97 10.93
C VAL A 76 -36.87 -4.08 10.95
N THR A 77 -36.79 -4.78 12.08
CA THR A 77 -35.94 -5.96 12.24
C THR A 77 -36.72 -7.22 11.86
N ARG A 78 -36.27 -7.90 10.80
CA ARG A 78 -36.86 -9.16 10.36
C ARG A 78 -35.89 -9.98 9.52
N LEU A 79 -36.32 -11.17 9.10
CA LEU A 79 -35.66 -11.99 8.13
C LEU A 79 -36.04 -11.51 6.72
N TYR A 80 -35.05 -11.06 5.95
CA TYR A 80 -35.19 -10.63 4.55
C TYR A 80 -34.70 -11.73 3.61
N ARG A 81 -35.07 -11.67 2.32
CA ARG A 81 -34.87 -12.78 1.39
C ARG A 81 -34.48 -12.30 0.00
N ASN A 82 -33.27 -12.56 -0.42
CA ASN A 82 -32.95 -12.55 -1.86
C ASN A 82 -33.54 -13.81 -2.50
N VAL A 83 -33.99 -13.71 -3.74
CA VAL A 83 -34.49 -14.85 -4.50
C VAL A 83 -33.37 -15.36 -5.39
N LEU A 84 -33.12 -16.65 -5.36
CA LEU A 84 -32.07 -17.29 -6.14
C LEU A 84 -32.66 -18.34 -7.10
N GLY A 85 -32.22 -18.28 -8.35
CA GLY A 85 -32.22 -19.40 -9.31
C GLY A 85 -30.79 -19.86 -9.51
N VAL A 86 -30.50 -21.14 -9.33
CA VAL A 86 -29.15 -21.68 -9.44
C VAL A 86 -29.14 -22.83 -10.43
N GLN A 87 -28.41 -22.66 -11.53
CA GLN A 87 -28.10 -23.74 -12.45
C GLN A 87 -26.70 -24.22 -12.18
N THR A 88 -26.56 -25.50 -11.82
CA THR A 88 -25.27 -26.11 -11.51
C THR A 88 -24.55 -26.53 -12.79
N GLY A 89 -23.29 -26.13 -12.89
CA GLY A 89 -22.41 -26.50 -14.02
C GLY A 89 -21.98 -27.96 -13.96
N SER A 90 -21.84 -28.58 -15.12
CA SER A 90 -21.49 -30.00 -15.28
C SER A 90 -20.01 -30.29 -15.05
N VAL A 91 -19.13 -29.34 -15.33
CA VAL A 91 -17.66 -29.52 -15.27
C VAL A 91 -17.08 -28.76 -14.06
N TYR A 92 -17.51 -27.54 -13.83
CA TYR A 92 -17.04 -26.67 -12.75
C TYR A 92 -18.19 -26.25 -11.81
N PRO A 93 -18.82 -27.17 -11.07
CA PRO A 93 -20.00 -26.87 -10.25
C PRO A 93 -19.73 -25.86 -9.14
N ASN A 94 -18.49 -25.67 -8.73
CA ASN A 94 -18.09 -24.72 -7.68
C ASN A 94 -17.64 -23.36 -8.25
N ARG A 95 -17.48 -23.20 -9.55
CA ARG A 95 -17.18 -21.92 -10.20
C ARG A 95 -18.49 -21.24 -10.58
N HIS A 96 -18.76 -20.10 -9.97
CA HIS A 96 -20.04 -19.44 -10.13
C HIS A 96 -19.92 -18.13 -10.88
N PHE A 97 -20.89 -17.86 -11.73
CA PHE A 97 -21.18 -16.53 -12.25
C PHE A 97 -22.51 -16.06 -11.68
N ILE A 98 -22.67 -14.73 -11.50
CA ILE A 98 -23.88 -14.13 -10.93
C ILE A 98 -24.38 -13.03 -11.87
N VAL A 99 -25.67 -13.05 -12.18
CA VAL A 99 -26.40 -11.91 -12.72
C VAL A 99 -27.46 -11.49 -11.71
N SER A 100 -27.57 -10.19 -11.46
CA SER A 100 -28.57 -9.66 -10.51
C SER A 100 -29.27 -8.41 -11.01
N GLY A 101 -30.47 -8.20 -10.49
CA GLY A 101 -31.15 -6.94 -10.40
C GLY A 101 -31.83 -6.86 -9.04
N HIS A 102 -32.17 -5.67 -8.55
CA HIS A 102 -32.89 -5.62 -7.29
C HIS A 102 -34.40 -5.65 -7.44
N LEU A 103 -35.01 -6.37 -6.53
CA LEU A 103 -36.45 -6.60 -6.56
C LEU A 103 -37.25 -5.50 -5.87
N ASP A 104 -36.63 -4.85 -4.91
CA ASP A 104 -37.26 -3.76 -4.17
C ASP A 104 -37.32 -2.48 -5.01
N GLY A 105 -38.05 -1.52 -4.53
CA GLY A 105 -38.17 -0.20 -5.08
C GLY A 105 -38.68 0.74 -4.01
N ARG A 106 -38.53 2.07 -4.21
CA ARG A 106 -38.90 3.07 -3.22
C ARG A 106 -39.46 4.33 -3.85
N THR A 107 -39.98 5.18 -3.02
CA THR A 107 -40.24 6.62 -3.33
C THR A 107 -39.04 7.47 -2.90
N VAL A 108 -39.17 8.80 -3.02
CA VAL A 108 -38.16 9.75 -2.54
C VAL A 108 -37.84 9.55 -1.07
N ASP A 109 -38.84 9.26 -0.24
CA ASP A 109 -38.64 8.83 1.16
C ASP A 109 -38.18 7.37 1.16
N VAL A 110 -36.93 7.19 1.52
CA VAL A 110 -36.26 5.88 1.53
C VAL A 110 -36.91 4.86 2.47
N CYS A 111 -37.79 5.31 3.39
CA CYS A 111 -38.46 4.44 4.34
C CYS A 111 -40.01 4.42 4.19
N ASP A 112 -40.55 5.06 3.14
CA ASP A 112 -42.00 4.94 2.87
C ASP A 112 -42.32 3.61 2.19
N ALA A 113 -42.80 2.67 2.99
CA ALA A 113 -43.17 1.32 2.59
C ALA A 113 -44.64 1.18 2.11
N THR A 114 -45.40 2.26 2.02
CA THR A 114 -46.83 2.25 1.79
C THR A 114 -47.29 2.94 0.53
N SER A 115 -46.59 4.00 0.12
CA SER A 115 -46.91 4.73 -1.11
C SER A 115 -46.61 3.90 -2.36
N PHE A 116 -47.35 4.19 -3.44
CA PHE A 116 -47.13 3.57 -4.72
C PHE A 116 -45.72 3.86 -5.25
N ALA A 117 -44.89 2.83 -5.36
CA ALA A 117 -43.55 2.85 -5.87
C ALA A 117 -43.43 1.78 -6.99
N PRO A 118 -43.77 2.11 -8.24
CA PRO A 118 -43.81 1.15 -9.34
C PRO A 118 -42.45 0.58 -9.66
N ALA A 119 -41.40 1.40 -9.59
CA ALA A 119 -40.00 0.97 -9.77
C ALA A 119 -39.85 0.11 -11.03
N ALA A 120 -40.35 0.61 -12.16
CA ALA A 120 -40.35 -0.14 -13.42
C ALA A 120 -38.95 -0.22 -14.03
N ASN A 121 -38.24 0.92 -14.03
CA ASN A 121 -36.86 1.01 -14.50
C ASN A 121 -35.85 0.79 -13.38
N ASP A 122 -36.11 1.29 -12.16
CA ASP A 122 -35.29 1.17 -10.96
C ASP A 122 -35.99 0.28 -9.90
N ASP A 123 -35.85 -1.10 -9.83
CA ASP A 123 -35.10 -1.89 -10.80
C ASP A 123 -35.93 -3.11 -11.28
N GLY A 124 -37.11 -2.82 -11.76
CA GLY A 124 -37.84 -3.84 -12.52
C GLY A 124 -37.15 -4.25 -13.81
N SER A 125 -36.34 -3.34 -14.39
CA SER A 125 -35.57 -3.57 -15.61
C SER A 125 -34.50 -4.63 -15.41
N GLY A 126 -33.64 -4.54 -14.40
CA GLY A 126 -32.58 -5.52 -14.16
C GLY A 126 -33.12 -6.85 -13.64
N THR A 127 -34.14 -6.84 -12.79
CA THR A 127 -34.84 -8.06 -12.39
C THR A 127 -35.42 -8.78 -13.63
N ALA A 128 -35.96 -8.05 -14.62
CA ALA A 128 -36.45 -8.63 -15.87
C ALA A 128 -35.32 -9.22 -16.71
N VAL A 129 -34.15 -8.57 -16.79
CA VAL A 129 -32.97 -9.14 -17.46
C VAL A 129 -32.52 -10.43 -16.79
N SER A 130 -32.40 -10.46 -15.45
CA SER A 130 -32.04 -11.69 -14.73
C SER A 130 -32.99 -12.86 -15.01
N LEU A 131 -34.31 -12.60 -15.03
CA LEU A 131 -35.33 -13.61 -15.36
C LEU A 131 -35.28 -14.07 -16.83
N GLU A 132 -35.06 -13.15 -17.77
CA GLU A 132 -34.91 -13.49 -19.19
C GLU A 132 -33.67 -14.36 -19.45
N LEU A 133 -32.56 -14.05 -18.79
CA LEU A 133 -31.35 -14.86 -18.84
C LEU A 133 -31.56 -16.24 -18.24
N ALA A 134 -32.29 -16.34 -17.10
CA ALA A 134 -32.62 -17.63 -16.49
C ALA A 134 -33.47 -18.51 -17.43
N TYR A 135 -34.42 -17.91 -18.15
CA TYR A 135 -35.21 -18.61 -19.15
C TYR A 135 -34.38 -19.13 -20.34
N LEU A 136 -33.40 -18.37 -20.81
CA LEU A 136 -32.61 -18.70 -21.97
C LEU A 136 -31.40 -19.59 -21.65
N ILE A 137 -30.64 -19.26 -20.60
CA ILE A 137 -29.45 -20.03 -20.17
C ILE A 137 -29.90 -21.41 -19.64
N GLY A 138 -31.06 -21.49 -19.00
CA GLY A 138 -31.63 -22.77 -18.56
C GLY A 138 -31.77 -23.83 -19.64
N LYS A 139 -31.67 -23.45 -20.92
CA LYS A 139 -31.70 -24.37 -22.08
C LYS A 139 -30.34 -24.93 -22.48
N LEU A 140 -29.27 -24.43 -21.85
CA LEU A 140 -27.89 -24.81 -22.12
C LEU A 140 -27.42 -25.85 -21.11
N ASP A 141 -26.58 -26.76 -21.57
CA ASP A 141 -25.73 -27.58 -20.72
C ASP A 141 -24.47 -26.77 -20.39
N ILE A 142 -24.50 -26.11 -19.26
CA ILE A 142 -23.41 -25.21 -18.84
C ILE A 142 -22.33 -25.99 -18.10
N GLU A 143 -21.08 -25.57 -18.24
CA GLU A 143 -19.93 -26.15 -17.54
C GLU A 143 -19.68 -25.53 -16.17
N SER A 144 -19.79 -24.21 -16.07
CA SER A 144 -19.72 -23.47 -14.82
C SER A 144 -21.11 -23.13 -14.30
N SER A 145 -21.26 -22.98 -12.99
CA SER A 145 -22.54 -22.67 -12.35
C SER A 145 -22.98 -21.22 -12.57
N MET A 146 -24.30 -21.02 -12.71
CA MET A 146 -24.91 -19.69 -12.82
C MET A 146 -25.90 -19.44 -11.68
N ILE A 147 -25.81 -18.26 -11.08
CA ILE A 147 -26.74 -17.77 -10.06
C ILE A 147 -27.49 -16.56 -10.63
N PHE A 148 -28.80 -16.70 -10.77
CA PHE A 148 -29.70 -15.60 -11.07
C PHE A 148 -30.26 -15.08 -9.76
N MET A 149 -30.04 -13.80 -9.47
CA MET A 149 -30.34 -13.25 -8.16
C MET A 149 -31.25 -12.03 -8.28
N ALA A 150 -32.41 -12.07 -7.59
CA ALA A 150 -33.21 -10.88 -7.35
C ALA A 150 -32.94 -10.42 -5.90
N VAL A 151 -32.26 -9.28 -5.78
CA VAL A 151 -31.78 -8.75 -4.51
C VAL A 151 -32.86 -7.97 -3.80
N VAL A 152 -32.84 -7.92 -2.47
CA VAL A 152 -33.78 -7.16 -1.66
C VAL A 152 -33.02 -6.24 -0.71
N GLY A 153 -33.43 -4.99 -0.63
CA GLY A 153 -32.81 -3.96 0.22
C GLY A 153 -31.62 -3.26 -0.41
N GLU A 154 -31.56 -3.22 -1.74
CA GLU A 154 -30.59 -2.40 -2.48
C GLU A 154 -30.82 -0.93 -2.17
N ASP A 155 -32.02 -0.43 -2.49
CA ASP A 155 -32.47 0.96 -2.39
C ASP A 155 -32.40 1.57 -0.98
N GLN A 156 -32.36 0.74 0.05
CA GLN A 156 -32.21 1.16 1.43
C GLN A 156 -30.78 1.03 1.95
N GLY A 157 -29.83 0.53 1.16
CA GLY A 157 -28.42 0.48 1.52
C GLY A 157 -27.68 -0.84 1.22
N LEU A 158 -27.96 -1.49 0.12
CA LEU A 158 -27.26 -2.68 -0.38
C LEU A 158 -27.30 -3.89 0.59
N PHE A 159 -28.36 -4.03 1.37
CA PHE A 159 -28.40 -5.03 2.45
C PHE A 159 -28.32 -6.45 1.94
N GLY A 160 -29.12 -6.80 0.92
CA GLY A 160 -29.17 -8.15 0.39
C GLY A 160 -27.91 -8.59 -0.33
N SER A 161 -27.33 -7.72 -1.15
CA SER A 161 -26.07 -7.99 -1.84
C SER A 161 -24.88 -8.03 -0.87
N THR A 162 -24.86 -7.14 0.15
CA THR A 162 -23.83 -7.16 1.21
C THR A 162 -23.88 -8.47 1.99
N ALA A 163 -25.08 -8.92 2.37
CA ALA A 163 -25.23 -10.17 3.10
C ALA A 163 -24.76 -11.36 2.27
N TYR A 164 -25.13 -11.41 0.97
CA TYR A 164 -24.73 -12.52 0.11
C TYR A 164 -23.24 -12.48 -0.23
N ALA A 165 -22.67 -11.33 -0.54
CA ALA A 165 -21.24 -11.18 -0.85
C ALA A 165 -20.36 -11.62 0.35
N ASN A 166 -20.73 -11.21 1.57
CA ASN A 166 -20.05 -11.65 2.79
C ASN A 166 -20.20 -13.15 3.04
N PHE A 167 -21.40 -13.71 2.82
CA PHE A 167 -21.63 -15.15 2.89
C PHE A 167 -20.73 -15.91 1.89
N ALA A 168 -20.71 -15.48 0.64
CA ALA A 168 -19.89 -16.10 -0.40
C ALA A 168 -18.40 -16.06 -0.03
N PHE A 169 -17.91 -14.91 0.42
CA PHE A 169 -16.52 -14.74 0.84
C PHE A 169 -16.15 -15.61 2.05
N GLN A 170 -16.98 -15.62 3.10
CA GLN A 170 -16.75 -16.40 4.32
C GLN A 170 -16.77 -17.92 4.07
N ASN A 171 -17.53 -18.38 3.07
CA ASN A 171 -17.61 -19.78 2.68
C ASN A 171 -16.62 -20.15 1.56
N GLY A 172 -15.75 -19.23 1.14
CA GLY A 172 -14.75 -19.50 0.10
C GLY A 172 -15.35 -19.87 -1.25
N MET A 173 -16.53 -19.33 -1.60
CA MET A 173 -17.15 -19.57 -2.90
C MET A 173 -16.30 -18.97 -4.01
N ASP A 174 -16.11 -19.71 -5.09
CA ASP A 174 -15.46 -19.21 -6.30
C ASP A 174 -16.48 -18.44 -7.16
N ILE A 175 -16.55 -17.11 -6.96
CA ILE A 175 -17.36 -16.22 -7.81
C ILE A 175 -16.43 -15.66 -8.89
N ALA A 176 -16.47 -16.28 -10.07
CA ALA A 176 -15.60 -15.93 -11.20
C ALA A 176 -15.99 -14.60 -11.88
N GLY A 177 -17.26 -14.20 -11.75
CA GLY A 177 -17.75 -12.90 -12.22
C GLY A 177 -19.18 -12.63 -11.77
N MET A 178 -19.45 -11.36 -11.46
CA MET A 178 -20.77 -10.88 -11.09
C MET A 178 -21.11 -9.63 -11.90
N ALA A 179 -22.31 -9.59 -12.50
CA ALA A 179 -22.86 -8.37 -13.09
C ALA A 179 -24.22 -8.06 -12.47
N THR A 180 -24.43 -6.79 -12.14
CA THR A 180 -25.75 -6.28 -11.80
C THR A 180 -26.27 -5.43 -12.95
N ASP A 181 -27.52 -5.61 -13.29
CA ASP A 181 -28.29 -4.74 -14.17
C ASP A 181 -29.16 -3.86 -13.27
N ASP A 182 -29.03 -2.54 -13.41
CA ASP A 182 -29.74 -1.64 -12.54
C ASP A 182 -29.91 -0.28 -13.23
N VAL A 183 -31.18 0.14 -13.41
CA VAL A 183 -31.62 1.25 -14.24
C VAL A 183 -31.22 1.04 -15.71
N CYS A 184 -31.92 0.17 -16.40
CA CYS A 184 -31.49 -0.38 -17.70
C CYS A 184 -32.50 -0.16 -18.86
N GLY A 185 -33.61 0.52 -18.64
CA GLY A 185 -34.70 0.56 -19.58
C GLY A 185 -35.01 1.90 -20.22
N ASN A 186 -34.40 2.99 -19.81
CA ASN A 186 -34.68 4.33 -20.34
C ASN A 186 -33.65 4.75 -21.40
N ILE A 187 -34.08 5.62 -22.30
CA ILE A 187 -33.24 6.17 -23.39
C ILE A 187 -33.25 7.71 -23.42
N GLU A 188 -33.91 8.37 -22.47
CA GLU A 188 -34.12 9.83 -22.45
C GLU A 188 -33.60 10.42 -21.14
N ASP A 189 -32.96 11.58 -21.20
CA ASP A 189 -32.40 12.27 -20.03
C ASP A 189 -33.41 13.22 -19.34
N GLY A 190 -34.63 13.31 -19.85
CA GLY A 190 -35.65 14.27 -19.37
C GLY A 190 -35.41 15.72 -19.83
N ALA A 191 -34.32 16.02 -20.48
CA ALA A 191 -33.96 17.34 -21.02
C ALA A 191 -34.01 17.39 -22.57
N GLY A 192 -34.43 16.32 -23.22
CA GLY A 192 -34.54 16.16 -24.67
C GLY A 192 -33.34 15.43 -25.31
N GLY A 193 -32.34 14.99 -24.51
CA GLY A 193 -31.28 14.11 -24.98
C GLY A 193 -31.78 12.67 -25.03
N THR A 194 -31.36 11.92 -26.05
CA THR A 194 -31.69 10.47 -26.17
C THR A 194 -30.47 9.68 -26.58
N ASP A 195 -30.31 8.47 -26.00
CA ASP A 195 -29.33 7.50 -26.42
C ASP A 195 -29.88 6.07 -26.34
N SER A 196 -30.03 5.44 -27.48
CA SER A 196 -30.53 4.07 -27.64
C SER A 196 -29.49 3.11 -28.21
N LEU A 197 -28.22 3.57 -28.33
CA LEU A 197 -27.15 2.84 -29.00
C LEU A 197 -26.02 2.46 -28.09
N ARG A 198 -26.02 2.90 -26.85
CA ARG A 198 -24.95 2.62 -25.87
C ARG A 198 -25.50 2.15 -24.54
N VAL A 199 -24.67 1.44 -23.80
CA VAL A 199 -24.86 1.10 -22.39
C VAL A 199 -23.60 1.44 -21.62
N ARG A 200 -23.70 2.04 -20.42
CA ARG A 200 -22.59 2.26 -19.54
C ARG A 200 -22.30 1.01 -18.74
N HIS A 201 -21.03 0.62 -18.68
CA HIS A 201 -20.58 -0.55 -17.95
C HIS A 201 -19.50 -0.18 -16.96
N PHE A 202 -19.86 -0.12 -15.68
CA PHE A 202 -19.04 0.33 -14.59
C PHE A 202 -18.16 -0.78 -14.01
N SER A 203 -16.90 -0.44 -13.65
CA SER A 203 -15.99 -1.35 -12.96
C SER A 203 -15.00 -0.62 -12.07
N GLY A 204 -14.75 -1.15 -10.86
CA GLY A 204 -13.87 -0.55 -9.88
C GLY A 204 -12.38 -0.56 -10.26
N PRO A 205 -11.59 0.37 -9.68
CA PRO A 205 -10.15 0.41 -9.85
C PRO A 205 -9.47 -0.80 -9.15
N PRO A 206 -8.19 -1.11 -9.42
CA PRO A 206 -7.30 -0.43 -10.37
C PRO A 206 -7.61 -0.78 -11.84
N ALA A 207 -6.95 -0.09 -12.78
CA ALA A 207 -7.12 -0.34 -14.21
C ALA A 207 -6.84 -1.79 -14.63
N THR A 208 -6.10 -2.54 -13.84
CA THR A 208 -5.72 -3.95 -14.04
C THR A 208 -6.56 -4.93 -13.22
N SER A 209 -7.66 -4.48 -12.58
CA SER A 209 -8.49 -5.36 -11.74
C SER A 209 -9.23 -6.42 -12.55
N SER A 210 -9.65 -7.51 -11.90
CA SER A 210 -10.51 -8.54 -12.48
C SER A 210 -11.84 -7.97 -12.97
N SER A 211 -12.42 -6.99 -12.27
CA SER A 211 -13.61 -6.27 -12.71
C SER A 211 -13.39 -5.55 -14.05
N ARG A 212 -12.18 -4.94 -14.25
CA ARG A 212 -11.82 -4.33 -15.55
C ARG A 212 -11.71 -5.35 -16.67
N GLN A 213 -11.16 -6.53 -16.39
CA GLN A 213 -11.10 -7.60 -17.38
C GLN A 213 -12.51 -8.10 -17.73
N LEU A 214 -13.38 -8.22 -16.74
CA LEU A 214 -14.76 -8.63 -16.95
C LEU A 214 -15.54 -7.61 -17.82
N THR A 215 -15.38 -6.30 -17.58
CA THR A 215 -16.02 -5.27 -18.44
C THR A 215 -15.50 -5.31 -19.88
N ARG A 216 -14.18 -5.48 -20.08
CA ARG A 216 -13.61 -5.62 -21.44
C ARG A 216 -14.17 -6.84 -22.15
N TYR A 217 -14.34 -7.91 -21.41
CA TYR A 217 -14.92 -9.14 -21.92
C TYR A 217 -16.36 -8.92 -22.39
N PHE A 218 -17.24 -8.33 -21.55
CA PHE A 218 -18.62 -8.02 -21.92
C PHE A 218 -18.70 -7.05 -23.10
N LYS A 219 -17.79 -6.10 -23.19
CA LYS A 219 -17.71 -5.22 -24.39
C LYS A 219 -17.38 -6.04 -25.63
N LEU A 220 -16.32 -6.85 -25.58
CA LEU A 220 -15.88 -7.66 -26.72
C LEU A 220 -17.01 -8.58 -27.22
N LYS A 221 -17.63 -9.32 -26.32
CA LYS A 221 -18.68 -10.27 -26.68
C LYS A 221 -20.01 -9.57 -27.00
N GLY A 222 -20.38 -8.59 -26.22
CA GLY A 222 -21.60 -7.82 -26.43
C GLY A 222 -21.65 -7.15 -27.81
N GLU A 223 -20.58 -6.46 -28.20
CA GLU A 223 -20.50 -5.80 -29.52
C GLU A 223 -20.33 -6.79 -30.67
N THR A 224 -19.78 -7.99 -30.42
CA THR A 224 -19.71 -9.05 -31.41
C THR A 224 -21.09 -9.63 -31.71
N TYR A 225 -21.88 -9.99 -30.72
CA TYR A 225 -23.19 -10.62 -30.86
C TYR A 225 -24.37 -9.65 -31.03
N GLN A 226 -24.19 -8.38 -30.60
CA GLN A 226 -25.17 -7.29 -30.79
C GLN A 226 -24.51 -6.11 -31.53
N PRO A 227 -24.18 -6.24 -32.83
CA PRO A 227 -23.52 -5.17 -33.59
C PRO A 227 -24.33 -3.89 -33.60
N GLY A 228 -23.64 -2.75 -33.46
CA GLY A 228 -24.26 -1.43 -33.44
C GLY A 228 -24.87 -1.02 -32.10
N PHE A 229 -24.68 -1.82 -31.04
CA PHE A 229 -24.96 -1.41 -29.67
C PHE A 229 -23.65 -1.42 -28.89
N LEU A 230 -23.20 -0.24 -28.44
CA LEU A 230 -21.87 -0.06 -27.86
C LEU A 230 -21.89 -0.22 -26.34
N VAL A 231 -20.86 -0.86 -25.82
CA VAL A 231 -20.61 -0.98 -24.37
C VAL A 231 -19.54 0.03 -23.97
N ASP A 232 -19.96 1.11 -23.34
CA ASP A 232 -19.04 2.13 -22.84
C ASP A 232 -18.44 1.73 -21.51
N LEU A 233 -17.13 1.46 -21.49
CA LEU A 233 -16.41 1.11 -20.28
C LEU A 233 -16.19 2.34 -19.39
N ILE A 234 -16.80 2.34 -18.20
CA ILE A 234 -16.70 3.43 -17.25
C ILE A 234 -15.68 3.06 -16.16
N PRO A 235 -14.56 3.82 -16.03
CA PRO A 235 -13.46 3.47 -15.14
C PRO A 235 -13.68 3.86 -13.66
N PHE A 236 -14.90 3.80 -13.20
CA PHE A 236 -15.30 4.05 -11.83
C PHE A 236 -16.17 2.91 -11.34
N ILE A 237 -16.19 2.70 -10.02
CA ILE A 237 -17.03 1.65 -9.45
C ILE A 237 -18.51 1.92 -9.70
N ASP A 238 -18.92 3.18 -9.60
CA ASP A 238 -20.25 3.68 -9.94
C ASP A 238 -20.20 5.19 -10.19
N ARG A 239 -21.35 5.80 -10.42
CA ARG A 239 -21.54 7.25 -10.51
C ARG A 239 -21.16 7.93 -9.18
N PRO A 240 -20.70 9.19 -9.17
CA PRO A 240 -20.40 9.91 -7.92
C PRO A 240 -21.59 9.95 -6.97
N GLY A 241 -21.37 9.49 -5.73
CA GLY A 241 -22.40 9.45 -4.69
C GLY A 241 -23.50 8.40 -4.87
N ARG A 242 -23.32 7.46 -5.80
CA ARG A 242 -24.22 6.32 -6.08
C ARG A 242 -23.49 5.01 -5.83
N SER A 243 -24.27 3.94 -5.73
CA SER A 243 -23.78 2.60 -5.50
C SER A 243 -24.75 1.59 -6.14
N GLY A 244 -24.41 0.32 -6.13
CA GLY A 244 -25.28 -0.77 -6.61
C GLY A 244 -24.78 -2.12 -6.12
N ASP A 245 -25.53 -3.18 -6.40
CA ASP A 245 -25.32 -4.53 -5.84
C ASP A 245 -23.98 -5.18 -6.17
N HIS A 246 -23.25 -4.69 -7.18
CA HIS A 246 -21.89 -5.14 -7.51
C HIS A 246 -20.84 -4.67 -6.49
N VAL A 247 -21.08 -3.54 -5.78
CA VAL A 247 -20.10 -2.94 -4.88
C VAL A 247 -19.75 -3.84 -3.69
N PRO A 248 -20.69 -4.49 -2.99
CA PRO A 248 -20.35 -5.44 -1.94
C PRO A 248 -19.47 -6.61 -2.41
N PHE A 249 -19.71 -7.15 -3.61
CA PHE A 249 -18.88 -8.22 -4.18
C PHE A 249 -17.49 -7.71 -4.54
N TYR A 250 -17.39 -6.53 -5.14
CA TYR A 250 -16.11 -5.88 -5.41
C TYR A 250 -15.30 -5.64 -4.13
N ASN A 251 -15.94 -5.17 -3.06
CA ASN A 251 -15.28 -4.86 -1.79
C ASN A 251 -14.67 -6.10 -1.09
N VAL A 252 -15.24 -7.28 -1.30
CA VAL A 252 -14.68 -8.54 -0.80
C VAL A 252 -13.73 -9.22 -1.81
N GLY A 253 -13.44 -8.57 -2.95
CA GLY A 253 -12.40 -8.99 -3.89
C GLY A 253 -12.86 -9.77 -5.12
N TYR A 254 -14.16 -9.96 -5.33
CA TYR A 254 -14.68 -10.59 -6.54
C TYR A 254 -14.68 -9.66 -7.76
N ALA A 255 -14.61 -10.22 -8.96
CA ALA A 255 -14.84 -9.49 -10.20
C ALA A 255 -16.32 -9.10 -10.28
N ALA A 256 -16.63 -7.83 -10.08
CA ALA A 256 -18.02 -7.35 -10.05
C ALA A 256 -18.16 -6.05 -10.86
N VAL A 257 -19.25 -5.97 -11.62
CA VAL A 257 -19.50 -4.91 -12.60
C VAL A 257 -20.98 -4.54 -12.63
N ARG A 258 -21.31 -3.37 -13.19
CA ARG A 258 -22.69 -2.90 -13.32
C ARG A 258 -22.98 -2.42 -14.73
N PHE A 259 -24.11 -2.84 -15.28
CA PHE A 259 -24.75 -2.26 -16.44
C PHE A 259 -25.76 -1.20 -16.02
N THR A 260 -25.73 -0.07 -16.70
CA THR A 260 -26.69 1.03 -16.52
C THR A 260 -26.94 1.72 -17.87
N GLU A 261 -28.15 2.17 -18.10
CA GLU A 261 -28.52 2.89 -19.31
C GLU A 261 -27.58 4.07 -19.63
N ALA A 262 -27.48 4.43 -20.91
CA ALA A 262 -26.55 5.48 -21.36
C ALA A 262 -26.88 6.86 -20.77
N VAL A 263 -28.15 7.17 -20.67
CA VAL A 263 -28.69 8.42 -20.13
C VAL A 263 -29.81 8.11 -19.13
N GLU A 264 -29.83 8.79 -18.01
CA GLU A 264 -30.79 8.57 -16.93
C GLU A 264 -31.79 9.72 -16.80
N ASN A 265 -33.07 9.39 -16.64
CA ASN A 265 -34.09 10.38 -16.30
C ASN A 265 -34.36 10.36 -14.80
N LEU A 266 -33.61 11.15 -14.05
CA LEU A 266 -33.72 11.23 -12.60
C LEU A 266 -35.07 11.77 -12.11
N ALA A 267 -35.89 12.39 -12.97
CA ALA A 267 -37.22 12.86 -12.59
C ALA A 267 -38.21 11.72 -12.38
N HIS A 268 -38.00 10.56 -12.97
CA HIS A 268 -38.84 9.37 -12.78
C HIS A 268 -38.31 8.46 -11.68
N GLN A 269 -36.99 8.36 -11.53
CA GLN A 269 -36.36 7.45 -10.58
C GLN A 269 -36.81 7.76 -9.14
N HIS A 270 -37.10 6.72 -8.35
CA HIS A 270 -37.57 6.81 -6.97
C HIS A 270 -38.86 7.61 -6.80
N THR A 271 -39.73 7.58 -7.78
CA THR A 271 -41.03 8.27 -7.75
C THR A 271 -42.15 7.34 -8.21
N ASN A 272 -43.40 7.79 -8.05
CA ASN A 272 -44.57 7.11 -8.61
C ASN A 272 -44.68 7.22 -10.12
N GLN A 273 -43.72 7.90 -10.79
CA GLN A 273 -43.64 8.06 -12.25
C GLN A 273 -42.63 7.07 -12.87
N ASP A 274 -41.97 6.23 -12.12
CA ASP A 274 -41.13 5.16 -12.67
C ASP A 274 -42.00 4.02 -13.21
N LEU A 275 -42.60 4.26 -14.39
CA LEU A 275 -43.63 3.44 -15.01
C LEU A 275 -43.14 2.82 -16.34
N PRO A 276 -43.64 1.65 -16.75
CA PRO A 276 -43.25 0.95 -17.98
C PRO A 276 -43.41 1.78 -19.26
N GLN A 277 -44.36 2.71 -19.28
CA GLN A 277 -44.60 3.59 -20.42
C GLN A 277 -43.46 4.57 -20.75
N PHE A 278 -42.54 4.79 -19.81
CA PHE A 278 -41.35 5.62 -19.98
C PHE A 278 -40.10 4.81 -20.31
N MET A 279 -40.24 3.47 -20.43
CA MET A 279 -39.15 2.56 -20.77
C MET A 279 -39.14 2.24 -22.28
N SER A 280 -37.96 1.95 -22.81
CA SER A 280 -37.74 1.40 -24.12
C SER A 280 -37.39 -0.08 -24.05
N PHE A 281 -38.37 -0.95 -24.22
CA PHE A 281 -38.12 -2.39 -24.21
C PHE A 281 -37.27 -2.88 -25.38
N SER A 282 -37.20 -2.13 -26.49
CA SER A 282 -36.26 -2.44 -27.57
C SER A 282 -34.80 -2.18 -27.13
N TYR A 283 -34.58 -1.15 -26.33
CA TYR A 283 -33.28 -0.86 -25.71
C TYR A 283 -32.92 -1.90 -24.66
N LEU A 284 -33.81 -2.20 -23.72
CA LEU A 284 -33.64 -3.24 -22.69
C LEU A 284 -33.34 -4.62 -23.34
N THR A 285 -33.95 -4.91 -24.49
CA THR A 285 -33.65 -6.12 -25.24
C THR A 285 -32.20 -6.17 -25.71
N LYS A 286 -31.66 -5.05 -26.23
CA LYS A 286 -30.26 -5.01 -26.65
C LYS A 286 -29.30 -5.18 -25.47
N LEU A 287 -29.62 -4.57 -24.33
CA LEU A 287 -28.84 -4.73 -23.10
C LEU A 287 -28.86 -6.16 -22.59
N ALA A 288 -30.04 -6.80 -22.54
CA ALA A 288 -30.17 -8.20 -22.17
C ALA A 288 -29.41 -9.14 -23.12
N ARG A 289 -29.34 -8.79 -24.40
CA ARG A 289 -28.54 -9.53 -25.40
C ARG A 289 -27.03 -9.42 -25.10
N VAL A 290 -26.53 -8.26 -24.72
CA VAL A 290 -25.13 -8.08 -24.32
C VAL A 290 -24.81 -8.93 -23.09
N ASN A 291 -25.68 -8.91 -22.07
CA ASN A 291 -25.53 -9.74 -20.88
C ASN A 291 -25.52 -11.23 -21.23
N LEU A 292 -26.51 -11.66 -22.01
CA LEU A 292 -26.64 -13.07 -22.42
C LEU A 292 -25.43 -13.53 -23.25
N ALA A 293 -24.94 -12.71 -24.19
CA ALA A 293 -23.76 -13.02 -25.00
C ALA A 293 -22.52 -13.28 -24.12
N GLY A 294 -22.26 -12.41 -23.14
CA GLY A 294 -21.12 -12.57 -22.23
C GLY A 294 -21.28 -13.81 -21.34
N PHE A 295 -22.41 -13.96 -20.67
CA PHE A 295 -22.59 -15.09 -19.73
C PHE A 295 -22.68 -16.44 -20.45
N ALA A 296 -23.38 -16.54 -21.60
CA ALA A 296 -23.52 -17.79 -22.29
C ALA A 296 -22.18 -18.39 -22.72
N GLU A 297 -21.25 -17.57 -23.22
CA GLU A 297 -19.89 -18.05 -23.49
C GLU A 297 -19.11 -18.39 -22.21
N LEU A 298 -19.13 -17.50 -21.19
CA LEU A 298 -18.37 -17.72 -19.96
C LEU A 298 -18.75 -19.00 -19.21
N LEU A 299 -20.01 -19.39 -19.32
CA LEU A 299 -20.53 -20.58 -18.66
C LEU A 299 -20.05 -21.87 -19.31
N MET A 300 -19.63 -21.81 -20.58
CA MET A 300 -19.11 -22.93 -21.37
C MET A 300 -17.60 -22.83 -21.61
N ALA A 301 -16.97 -21.69 -21.28
CA ALA A 301 -15.58 -21.40 -21.59
C ALA A 301 -14.59 -22.05 -20.61
N PRO A 302 -13.39 -22.37 -21.10
CA PRO A 302 -12.25 -22.75 -20.23
C PRO A 302 -11.98 -21.73 -19.13
N LYS A 303 -11.15 -22.09 -18.18
CA LYS A 303 -10.65 -21.12 -17.19
C LYS A 303 -9.69 -20.13 -17.83
N SER A 304 -9.67 -18.92 -17.31
CA SER A 304 -8.64 -17.95 -17.69
C SER A 304 -7.24 -18.51 -17.44
N PRO A 305 -6.29 -18.36 -18.38
CA PRO A 305 -4.93 -18.83 -18.21
C PRO A 305 -4.25 -18.25 -16.99
N ALA A 306 -3.49 -19.07 -16.28
CA ALA A 306 -2.73 -18.68 -15.09
C ALA A 306 -1.23 -18.56 -15.40
N GLY A 307 -0.47 -17.95 -14.47
CA GLY A 307 0.99 -17.91 -14.59
C GLY A 307 1.51 -17.01 -15.71
N LEU A 308 0.72 -16.02 -16.15
CA LEU A 308 1.13 -15.09 -17.20
C LEU A 308 2.41 -14.33 -16.81
N VAL A 309 3.40 -14.39 -17.69
CA VAL A 309 4.65 -13.64 -17.63
C VAL A 309 4.86 -12.92 -18.95
N ALA A 310 5.13 -11.63 -18.90
CA ALA A 310 5.52 -10.82 -20.05
C ALA A 310 6.96 -10.34 -19.86
N ARG A 311 7.80 -10.49 -20.86
CA ARG A 311 9.21 -10.13 -20.84
C ARG A 311 9.57 -9.32 -22.07
N ASP A 312 10.34 -8.28 -21.86
CA ASP A 312 11.01 -7.56 -22.95
C ASP A 312 11.98 -8.49 -23.69
N SER A 313 11.95 -8.44 -25.01
CA SER A 313 12.88 -9.21 -25.86
C SER A 313 14.23 -8.51 -26.06
N GLY A 314 14.42 -7.30 -25.48
CA GLY A 314 15.65 -6.53 -25.57
C GLY A 314 15.87 -5.78 -26.88
N ASN A 315 15.02 -5.98 -27.89
CA ASN A 315 15.15 -5.33 -29.20
C ASN A 315 14.31 -4.05 -29.35
N GLY A 316 13.61 -3.64 -28.27
CA GLY A 316 12.77 -2.46 -28.24
C GLY A 316 11.41 -2.58 -28.94
N THR A 317 11.18 -3.64 -29.68
CA THR A 317 9.97 -3.78 -30.53
C THR A 317 9.15 -5.04 -30.27
N ASN A 318 9.69 -5.96 -29.49
CA ASN A 318 9.04 -7.25 -29.23
C ASN A 318 8.92 -7.52 -27.74
N VAL A 319 7.84 -8.16 -27.36
CA VAL A 319 7.60 -8.68 -26.01
C VAL A 319 7.27 -10.17 -26.10
N GLN A 320 7.98 -10.99 -25.35
CA GLN A 320 7.64 -12.40 -25.19
C GLN A 320 6.64 -12.57 -24.05
N VAL A 321 5.58 -13.30 -24.33
CA VAL A 321 4.54 -13.64 -23.37
C VAL A 321 4.51 -15.15 -23.20
N THR A 322 4.40 -15.63 -21.97
CA THR A 322 4.28 -17.06 -21.62
C THR A 322 3.25 -17.25 -20.53
N TRP A 323 2.61 -18.40 -20.50
CA TRP A 323 1.60 -18.74 -19.49
C TRP A 323 1.56 -20.24 -19.22
N ASN A 324 0.91 -20.63 -18.13
CA ASN A 324 0.70 -22.05 -17.83
C ASN A 324 -0.36 -22.64 -18.77
N PRO A 325 -0.16 -23.87 -19.28
CA PRO A 325 -1.17 -24.52 -20.08
C PRO A 325 -2.44 -24.78 -19.28
N ASN A 326 -3.57 -24.59 -19.89
CA ASN A 326 -4.86 -25.06 -19.40
C ASN A 326 -4.96 -26.58 -19.54
N THR A 327 -5.89 -27.19 -18.82
CA THR A 327 -6.04 -28.67 -18.74
C THR A 327 -7.38 -29.17 -19.22
N GLU A 328 -8.21 -28.31 -19.74
CA GLU A 328 -9.51 -28.64 -20.33
C GLU A 328 -9.32 -29.53 -21.57
N ILE A 329 -10.18 -30.56 -21.69
CA ILE A 329 -10.01 -31.60 -22.71
C ILE A 329 -10.37 -31.10 -24.12
N ASP A 330 -11.22 -30.11 -24.19
CA ASP A 330 -11.74 -29.44 -25.40
C ASP A 330 -11.03 -28.13 -25.72
N LEU A 331 -9.95 -27.82 -24.97
CA LEU A 331 -9.14 -26.62 -25.19
C LEU A 331 -8.59 -26.59 -26.62
N GLN A 332 -8.99 -25.58 -27.39
CA GLN A 332 -8.53 -25.36 -28.75
C GLN A 332 -7.33 -24.44 -28.83
N GLY A 333 -7.28 -23.37 -28.00
CA GLY A 333 -6.17 -22.41 -28.07
C GLY A 333 -6.27 -21.23 -27.12
N TYR A 334 -5.42 -20.23 -27.43
CA TYR A 334 -5.27 -19.04 -26.64
C TYR A 334 -5.27 -17.79 -27.51
N ARG A 335 -5.74 -16.66 -26.93
CA ARG A 335 -5.57 -15.33 -27.52
C ARG A 335 -4.76 -14.44 -26.61
N VAL A 336 -3.84 -13.69 -27.20
CA VAL A 336 -2.99 -12.71 -26.50
C VAL A 336 -3.47 -11.32 -26.84
N ALA A 337 -3.80 -10.54 -25.85
CA ALA A 337 -4.23 -9.16 -26.01
C ALA A 337 -3.26 -8.19 -25.35
N TYR A 338 -3.11 -7.01 -25.92
CA TYR A 338 -2.40 -5.93 -25.22
C TYR A 338 -3.11 -4.59 -25.40
N ARG A 339 -2.81 -3.69 -24.50
CA ARG A 339 -3.19 -2.27 -24.56
C ARG A 339 -2.05 -1.39 -24.06
N PHE A 340 -2.05 -0.14 -24.47
CA PHE A 340 -1.13 0.85 -23.91
C PHE A 340 -1.53 1.22 -22.47
N GLU A 341 -0.53 1.42 -21.59
CA GLU A 341 -0.77 1.88 -20.21
C GLU A 341 -1.15 3.37 -20.17
N THR A 342 -0.68 4.15 -21.12
CA THR A 342 -0.88 5.60 -21.18
C THR A 342 -2.13 5.98 -21.96
N GLY A 343 -2.84 7.02 -21.49
CA GLY A 343 -4.06 7.53 -22.09
C GLY A 343 -5.32 6.81 -21.59
N ASP A 344 -6.48 7.18 -22.16
CA ASP A 344 -7.80 6.61 -21.85
C ASP A 344 -8.01 5.21 -22.45
N SER A 345 -6.95 4.46 -22.72
CA SER A 345 -7.02 3.14 -23.35
C SER A 345 -7.58 2.10 -22.39
N LEU A 346 -8.88 2.13 -22.21
CA LEU A 346 -9.64 1.08 -21.51
C LEU A 346 -9.75 -0.19 -22.34
N TYR A 347 -9.51 -0.11 -23.64
CA TYR A 347 -9.72 -1.16 -24.63
C TYR A 347 -8.41 -1.83 -25.02
N TYR A 348 -8.48 -3.08 -25.47
CA TYR A 348 -7.33 -3.73 -26.09
C TYR A 348 -6.99 -3.02 -27.40
N HIS A 349 -5.69 -2.83 -27.63
CA HIS A 349 -5.17 -2.26 -28.87
C HIS A 349 -5.19 -3.31 -29.98
N ASP A 350 -4.79 -4.55 -29.63
CA ASP A 350 -4.76 -5.66 -30.56
C ASP A 350 -4.96 -6.99 -29.81
N ILE A 351 -5.47 -7.98 -30.51
CA ILE A 351 -5.70 -9.35 -30.03
C ILE A 351 -5.18 -10.30 -31.08
N PHE A 352 -4.24 -11.16 -30.70
CA PHE A 352 -3.60 -12.15 -31.55
C PHE A 352 -4.06 -13.55 -31.17
N ASP A 353 -4.26 -14.40 -32.18
CA ASP A 353 -4.46 -15.83 -31.96
C ASP A 353 -3.10 -16.53 -31.83
N ALA A 354 -2.85 -17.15 -30.68
CA ALA A 354 -1.64 -17.91 -30.40
C ALA A 354 -1.82 -19.43 -30.68
N GLY A 355 -3.02 -19.86 -31.08
CA GLY A 355 -3.34 -21.28 -31.24
C GLY A 355 -3.09 -22.03 -29.92
N ALA A 356 -2.68 -23.28 -30.00
CA ALA A 356 -2.41 -24.12 -28.83
C ALA A 356 -1.07 -23.83 -28.13
N ALA A 357 -0.30 -22.83 -28.58
CA ALA A 357 0.96 -22.51 -27.97
C ALA A 357 0.76 -21.81 -26.63
N THR A 358 1.65 -22.06 -25.66
CA THR A 358 1.68 -21.39 -24.35
C THR A 358 2.70 -20.26 -24.29
N SER A 359 3.11 -19.78 -25.45
CA SER A 359 3.98 -18.62 -25.61
C SER A 359 3.64 -17.89 -26.90
N PHE A 360 3.83 -16.57 -26.87
CA PHE A 360 3.64 -15.71 -28.04
C PHE A 360 4.60 -14.54 -28.00
N ILE A 361 5.02 -14.06 -29.19
CA ILE A 361 5.80 -12.82 -29.30
C ILE A 361 4.89 -11.74 -29.88
N ILE A 362 4.60 -10.71 -29.10
CA ILE A 362 3.90 -9.52 -29.58
C ILE A 362 4.93 -8.68 -30.37
N PRO A 363 4.76 -8.48 -31.67
CA PRO A 363 5.72 -7.78 -32.50
C PRO A 363 5.35 -6.32 -32.70
N ASN A 364 6.28 -5.55 -33.30
CA ASN A 364 6.07 -4.19 -33.82
C ASN A 364 5.60 -3.17 -32.77
N LEU A 365 6.01 -3.36 -31.52
CA LEU A 365 5.77 -2.43 -30.45
C LEU A 365 6.66 -1.18 -30.59
N THR A 366 6.22 -0.09 -30.01
CA THR A 366 7.04 1.14 -29.92
C THR A 366 7.94 1.06 -28.69
N PRO A 367 9.27 1.27 -28.86
CA PRO A 367 10.19 1.29 -27.73
C PRO A 367 9.79 2.30 -26.64
N ASP A 368 10.04 1.96 -25.37
CA ASP A 368 9.78 2.76 -24.18
C ASP A 368 8.32 3.11 -23.91
N ILE A 369 7.38 2.57 -24.71
CA ILE A 369 5.94 2.72 -24.42
C ILE A 369 5.47 1.52 -23.62
N PRO A 370 5.04 1.72 -22.34
CA PRO A 370 4.55 0.64 -21.53
C PRO A 370 3.23 0.08 -22.05
N ILE A 371 3.17 -1.26 -22.09
CA ILE A 371 1.96 -2.01 -22.44
C ILE A 371 1.51 -2.91 -21.29
N LEU A 372 0.24 -3.24 -21.32
CA LEU A 372 -0.40 -4.19 -20.41
C LEU A 372 -0.90 -5.36 -21.26
N VAL A 373 -0.44 -6.56 -20.92
CA VAL A 373 -0.69 -7.79 -21.69
C VAL A 373 -1.57 -8.72 -20.89
N SER A 374 -2.48 -9.41 -21.53
CA SER A 374 -3.31 -10.47 -20.96
C SER A 374 -3.57 -11.58 -21.97
N VAL A 375 -4.02 -12.75 -21.49
CA VAL A 375 -4.26 -13.94 -22.30
C VAL A 375 -5.61 -14.55 -21.93
N SER A 376 -6.39 -14.97 -22.92
CA SER A 376 -7.59 -15.80 -22.78
C SER A 376 -7.37 -17.20 -23.36
N ALA A 377 -8.19 -18.15 -22.95
CA ALA A 377 -8.26 -19.49 -23.50
C ALA A 377 -9.62 -19.68 -24.19
N TYR A 378 -9.68 -20.47 -25.27
CA TYR A 378 -10.92 -20.80 -25.93
C TYR A 378 -10.97 -22.30 -26.24
N ASP A 379 -12.19 -22.86 -26.22
CA ASP A 379 -12.49 -24.24 -26.52
C ASP A 379 -12.70 -24.50 -28.04
N ASP A 380 -13.02 -25.74 -28.43
CA ASP A 380 -13.27 -26.16 -29.81
C ASP A 380 -14.59 -25.63 -30.40
N ASP A 381 -15.52 -25.15 -29.56
CA ASP A 381 -16.72 -24.39 -29.93
C ASP A 381 -16.48 -22.85 -29.94
N PHE A 382 -15.24 -22.43 -29.69
CA PHE A 382 -14.80 -21.04 -29.61
C PHE A 382 -15.41 -20.23 -28.45
N ASN A 383 -15.93 -20.88 -27.40
CA ASN A 383 -16.26 -20.16 -26.16
C ASN A 383 -14.97 -19.70 -25.49
N GLU A 384 -14.89 -18.43 -25.16
CA GLU A 384 -13.65 -17.79 -24.70
C GLU A 384 -13.76 -17.36 -23.24
N SER A 385 -12.71 -17.61 -22.49
CA SER A 385 -12.60 -17.16 -21.10
C SER A 385 -12.45 -15.63 -20.99
N VAL A 386 -12.69 -15.09 -19.81
CA VAL A 386 -12.18 -13.75 -19.47
C VAL A 386 -10.66 -13.74 -19.64
N PHE A 387 -10.11 -12.65 -20.13
CA PHE A 387 -8.66 -12.47 -20.16
C PHE A 387 -8.05 -12.47 -18.75
N SER A 388 -6.88 -13.06 -18.61
CA SER A 388 -6.11 -13.09 -17.36
C SER A 388 -5.85 -11.69 -16.80
N LEU A 389 -5.44 -11.59 -15.55
CA LEU A 389 -4.95 -10.33 -15.03
C LEU A 389 -3.76 -9.82 -15.83
N GLU A 390 -3.75 -8.53 -16.09
CA GLU A 390 -2.75 -7.90 -16.94
C GLU A 390 -1.35 -7.92 -16.32
N LYS A 391 -0.34 -8.08 -17.18
CA LYS A 391 1.07 -7.90 -16.83
C LYS A 391 1.64 -6.71 -17.58
N ARG A 392 2.27 -5.83 -16.82
CA ARG A 392 2.96 -4.66 -17.35
C ARG A 392 4.33 -5.06 -17.89
N VAL A 393 4.66 -4.57 -19.07
CA VAL A 393 6.00 -4.70 -19.67
C VAL A 393 6.29 -3.46 -20.52
N VAL A 394 7.57 -3.14 -20.65
CA VAL A 394 8.04 -2.02 -21.49
C VAL A 394 9.05 -2.60 -22.46
N PRO A 395 8.80 -2.56 -23.77
CA PRO A 395 9.79 -2.96 -24.76
C PRO A 395 10.95 -1.94 -24.77
N ARG A 396 12.18 -2.39 -24.57
CA ARG A 396 13.36 -1.52 -24.44
C ARG A 396 14.51 -2.01 -25.30
N VAL A 397 15.33 -1.07 -25.73
CA VAL A 397 16.62 -1.35 -26.39
C VAL A 397 17.74 -1.50 -25.34
N VAL A 398 17.58 -0.88 -24.16
CA VAL A 398 18.57 -0.89 -23.08
C VAL A 398 17.96 -1.58 -21.86
N PRO A 399 18.70 -2.43 -21.15
CA PRO A 399 18.17 -3.11 -19.96
C PRO A 399 17.66 -2.14 -18.89
N VAL A 400 16.73 -2.62 -18.07
CA VAL A 400 16.22 -1.87 -16.91
C VAL A 400 17.33 -1.80 -15.85
N THR A 401 17.42 -0.66 -15.17
CA THR A 401 18.30 -0.51 -14.00
C THR A 401 17.92 -1.52 -12.90
N PRO A 402 18.87 -2.36 -12.41
CA PRO A 402 18.60 -3.34 -11.36
C PRO A 402 18.05 -2.70 -10.09
N SER A 403 16.92 -3.20 -9.59
CA SER A 403 16.26 -2.68 -8.39
C SER A 403 15.42 -3.77 -7.70
N PRO A 404 15.39 -3.84 -6.35
CA PRO A 404 16.16 -2.99 -5.42
C PRO A 404 17.67 -3.29 -5.49
N PHE A 405 18.52 -2.34 -5.09
CA PHE A 405 19.95 -2.55 -4.88
C PHE A 405 20.30 -2.25 -3.44
N VAL A 406 20.93 -3.20 -2.77
CA VAL A 406 21.30 -3.14 -1.35
C VAL A 406 22.78 -3.45 -1.19
N ALA A 407 23.46 -2.73 -0.31
CA ALA A 407 24.79 -3.05 0.17
C ALA A 407 24.72 -3.33 1.67
N THR A 408 25.21 -4.49 2.10
CA THR A 408 25.22 -4.92 3.50
C THR A 408 26.66 -5.06 3.99
N SER A 409 27.00 -4.34 5.04
CA SER A 409 28.31 -4.35 5.66
C SER A 409 28.46 -5.58 6.55
N ARG A 410 29.60 -6.29 6.43
CA ARG A 410 29.97 -7.43 7.29
C ARG A 410 31.35 -7.20 7.90
N THR A 411 31.76 -8.08 8.78
CA THR A 411 33.06 -7.98 9.47
C THR A 411 34.24 -8.15 8.53
N ASN A 412 34.08 -8.89 7.42
CA ASN A 412 35.16 -9.24 6.50
C ASN A 412 34.85 -8.93 5.02
N ARG A 413 33.67 -8.40 4.69
CA ARG A 413 33.24 -8.09 3.32
C ARG A 413 32.08 -7.11 3.32
N VAL A 414 31.80 -6.57 2.14
CA VAL A 414 30.53 -5.90 1.82
C VAL A 414 29.76 -6.82 0.86
N GLU A 415 28.54 -7.17 1.21
CA GLU A 415 27.63 -7.96 0.38
C GLU A 415 26.77 -7.01 -0.42
N LEU A 416 26.62 -7.29 -1.71
CA LEU A 416 25.79 -6.54 -2.64
C LEU A 416 24.73 -7.46 -3.19
N ASP A 417 23.46 -7.08 -3.02
CA ASP A 417 22.30 -7.83 -3.49
C ASP A 417 21.41 -6.93 -4.34
N TRP A 418 20.81 -7.50 -5.38
CA TRP A 418 19.90 -6.74 -6.25
C TRP A 418 18.77 -7.58 -6.81
N GLY A 419 17.73 -6.89 -7.27
CA GLY A 419 16.61 -7.52 -7.95
C GLY A 419 17.02 -8.04 -9.33
N ALA A 420 16.56 -9.23 -9.68
CA ALA A 420 16.79 -9.80 -10.99
C ALA A 420 16.05 -9.03 -12.08
N ASN A 421 16.73 -8.75 -13.16
CA ASN A 421 16.14 -8.27 -14.40
C ASN A 421 15.40 -9.43 -15.13
N LEU A 422 14.40 -9.08 -15.93
CA LEU A 422 13.54 -10.05 -16.61
C LEU A 422 13.74 -10.08 -18.12
N GLU A 423 14.61 -9.27 -18.68
CA GLU A 423 14.94 -9.22 -20.09
C GLU A 423 15.57 -10.56 -20.53
N ILE A 424 15.16 -11.04 -21.70
CA ILE A 424 15.56 -12.36 -22.20
C ILE A 424 17.03 -12.39 -22.64
N ASP A 425 17.51 -11.26 -23.13
CA ASP A 425 18.84 -11.08 -23.66
C ASP A 425 19.86 -10.61 -22.61
N LEU A 426 19.46 -10.53 -21.35
CA LEU A 426 20.35 -10.16 -20.24
C LEU A 426 21.51 -11.14 -20.14
N THR A 427 22.73 -10.62 -20.18
CA THR A 427 23.95 -11.42 -19.95
C THR A 427 24.45 -11.36 -18.50
N GLY A 428 24.20 -10.28 -17.78
CA GLY A 428 24.60 -10.12 -16.40
C GLY A 428 24.62 -8.69 -15.90
N TYR A 429 25.47 -8.45 -14.91
CA TYR A 429 25.53 -7.19 -14.18
C TYR A 429 26.97 -6.72 -14.04
N ASN A 430 27.22 -5.44 -14.26
CA ASN A 430 28.48 -4.79 -13.95
C ASN A 430 28.42 -4.15 -12.58
N VAL A 431 29.31 -4.52 -11.69
CA VAL A 431 29.46 -3.95 -10.35
C VAL A 431 30.53 -2.89 -10.37
N TYR A 432 30.19 -1.66 -10.02
CA TYR A 432 31.09 -0.51 -9.97
C TYR A 432 31.33 -0.08 -8.53
N ARG A 433 32.57 0.32 -8.24
CA ARG A 433 33.00 0.79 -6.93
C ARG A 433 33.77 2.09 -7.00
N SER A 434 33.57 2.95 -6.01
CA SER A 434 34.29 4.22 -5.84
C SER A 434 34.66 4.48 -4.38
N THR A 435 35.58 5.43 -4.17
CA THR A 435 35.86 6.05 -2.87
C THR A 435 35.03 7.33 -2.66
N SER A 436 34.29 7.77 -3.67
CA SER A 436 33.41 8.95 -3.64
C SER A 436 31.96 8.57 -3.95
N PRO A 437 30.96 9.16 -3.30
CA PRO A 437 29.54 8.82 -3.53
C PRO A 437 29.02 9.26 -4.91
N SER A 438 29.67 10.22 -5.55
CA SER A 438 29.17 10.86 -6.78
C SER A 438 30.02 10.63 -8.03
N SER A 439 31.29 10.22 -7.89
CA SER A 439 32.24 10.14 -9.01
C SER A 439 33.27 9.04 -8.83
N GLY A 440 34.08 8.78 -9.89
CA GLY A 440 35.19 7.85 -9.81
C GLY A 440 34.83 6.39 -9.68
N PHE A 441 33.67 5.99 -10.20
CA PHE A 441 33.25 4.59 -10.22
C PHE A 441 34.01 3.79 -11.27
N ASN A 442 34.66 2.73 -10.82
CA ASN A 442 35.38 1.80 -11.66
C ASN A 442 34.72 0.43 -11.59
N LEU A 443 34.67 -0.25 -12.72
CA LEU A 443 34.21 -1.64 -12.80
C LEU A 443 35.13 -2.54 -11.96
N VAL A 444 34.55 -3.26 -11.01
CA VAL A 444 35.26 -4.21 -10.15
C VAL A 444 34.94 -5.65 -10.48
N GLN A 445 33.70 -5.92 -10.97
CA GLN A 445 33.27 -7.27 -11.30
C GLN A 445 32.14 -7.25 -12.33
N PHE A 446 32.18 -8.22 -13.26
CA PHE A 446 31.02 -8.64 -14.03
C PHE A 446 30.44 -9.90 -13.38
N VAL A 447 29.15 -9.88 -13.08
CA VAL A 447 28.40 -11.00 -12.48
C VAL A 447 27.43 -11.52 -13.53
N ALA A 448 27.64 -12.75 -13.97
CA ALA A 448 26.79 -13.35 -15.00
C ALA A 448 25.36 -13.63 -14.45
N ALA A 449 24.33 -13.38 -15.28
CA ALA A 449 22.98 -13.79 -14.97
C ALA A 449 22.88 -15.34 -14.86
N PRO A 450 22.01 -15.89 -13.99
CA PRO A 450 20.99 -15.21 -13.22
C PRO A 450 21.44 -14.74 -11.81
N THR A 451 22.76 -14.74 -11.54
CA THR A 451 23.28 -14.36 -10.21
C THR A 451 22.99 -12.88 -9.91
N THR A 452 22.45 -12.62 -8.72
CA THR A 452 22.08 -11.26 -8.25
C THR A 452 22.76 -10.89 -6.94
N HIS A 453 23.95 -11.43 -6.72
CA HIS A 453 24.74 -11.30 -5.49
C HIS A 453 26.23 -11.16 -5.82
N PHE A 454 26.93 -10.29 -5.07
CA PHE A 454 28.37 -10.16 -5.12
C PHE A 454 28.94 -9.81 -3.74
N GLU A 455 30.09 -10.41 -3.40
CA GLU A 455 30.81 -10.13 -2.15
C GLU A 455 32.12 -9.40 -2.43
N ASP A 456 32.28 -8.19 -1.90
CA ASP A 456 33.54 -7.47 -1.94
C ASP A 456 34.34 -7.65 -0.64
N ALA A 457 35.25 -8.64 -0.66
CA ALA A 457 36.18 -8.89 0.43
C ALA A 457 37.46 -8.03 0.38
N THR A 458 37.57 -7.11 -0.57
CA THR A 458 38.78 -6.28 -0.77
C THR A 458 38.67 -4.89 -0.13
N VAL A 459 37.59 -4.63 0.61
CA VAL A 459 37.38 -3.37 1.31
C VAL A 459 38.37 -3.23 2.47
N PRO A 460 39.23 -2.20 2.52
CA PRO A 460 40.11 -2.01 3.67
C PRO A 460 39.32 -1.63 4.93
N PRO A 461 39.71 -2.13 6.12
CA PRO A 461 39.10 -1.71 7.39
C PRO A 461 39.09 -0.18 7.55
N GLY A 462 38.04 0.32 8.19
CA GLY A 462 37.91 1.74 8.51
C GLY A 462 37.57 2.64 7.32
N THR A 463 37.39 2.10 6.10
CA THR A 463 37.15 2.91 4.89
C THR A 463 35.78 2.65 4.28
N TYR A 464 35.12 3.71 3.83
CA TYR A 464 33.90 3.60 3.04
C TYR A 464 34.21 3.27 1.58
N ARG A 465 33.32 2.48 0.98
CA ARG A 465 33.21 2.24 -0.45
C ARG A 465 31.80 2.53 -0.92
N TYR A 466 31.68 3.03 -2.12
CA TYR A 466 30.38 3.35 -2.74
C TYR A 466 30.21 2.47 -3.95
N TYR A 467 29.03 1.90 -4.12
CA TYR A 467 28.73 0.92 -5.13
C TYR A 467 27.56 1.34 -5.99
N ARG A 468 27.62 0.99 -7.25
CA ARG A 468 26.55 1.04 -8.24
C ARG A 468 26.57 -0.22 -9.06
N ILE A 469 25.45 -0.61 -9.60
CA ILE A 469 25.35 -1.70 -10.57
C ILE A 469 24.61 -1.24 -11.81
N THR A 470 24.90 -1.86 -12.95
CA THR A 470 24.17 -1.78 -14.20
C THR A 470 23.81 -3.19 -14.65
N ALA A 471 22.73 -3.35 -15.38
CA ALA A 471 22.43 -4.57 -16.13
C ALA A 471 23.08 -4.45 -17.53
N LYS A 472 23.53 -5.58 -18.06
CA LYS A 472 24.17 -5.65 -19.37
C LYS A 472 23.52 -6.75 -20.22
N ASP A 473 23.15 -6.42 -21.46
CA ASP A 473 22.54 -7.34 -22.41
C ASP A 473 23.57 -8.03 -23.34
N SER A 474 23.08 -8.88 -24.23
CA SER A 474 23.88 -9.60 -25.21
C SER A 474 24.46 -8.73 -26.31
N GLN A 475 23.91 -7.52 -26.51
CA GLN A 475 24.39 -6.53 -27.48
C GLN A 475 25.41 -5.56 -26.87
N ASN A 476 25.73 -5.75 -25.56
CA ASN A 476 26.63 -4.94 -24.76
C ASN A 476 26.08 -3.55 -24.38
N PHE A 477 24.79 -3.29 -24.52
CA PHE A 477 24.19 -2.11 -23.89
C PHE A 477 24.14 -2.28 -22.38
N GLU A 478 24.32 -1.19 -21.68
CA GLU A 478 24.20 -1.13 -20.22
C GLU A 478 23.03 -0.24 -19.81
N SER A 479 22.35 -0.64 -18.75
CA SER A 479 21.32 0.18 -18.11
C SER A 479 21.92 1.46 -17.51
N ALA A 480 21.05 2.40 -17.18
CA ALA A 480 21.45 3.46 -16.25
C ALA A 480 21.94 2.83 -14.92
N PRO A 481 22.90 3.47 -14.22
CA PRO A 481 23.39 2.95 -12.95
C PRO A 481 22.29 3.01 -11.87
N SER A 482 22.30 2.04 -10.97
CA SER A 482 21.47 2.02 -9.78
C SER A 482 21.74 3.22 -8.88
N VAL A 483 20.89 3.39 -7.86
CA VAL A 483 21.20 4.28 -6.73
C VAL A 483 22.54 3.91 -6.12
N THR A 484 23.28 4.91 -5.65
CA THR A 484 24.57 4.66 -4.95
C THR A 484 24.28 4.08 -3.57
N ARG A 485 24.96 2.99 -3.24
CA ARG A 485 24.96 2.43 -1.89
C ARG A 485 26.36 2.49 -1.32
N LYS A 486 26.48 2.77 -0.02
CA LYS A 486 27.76 2.75 0.71
C LYS A 486 27.90 1.47 1.50
N GLY A 487 29.14 0.98 1.61
CA GLY A 487 29.49 -0.14 2.45
C GLY A 487 30.82 0.10 3.14
N ARG A 488 31.02 -0.54 4.27
CA ARG A 488 32.24 -0.54 5.06
C ARG A 488 32.34 -1.87 5.81
N LEU A 489 33.54 -2.30 6.19
CA LEU A 489 33.64 -3.43 7.12
C LEU A 489 33.13 -3.03 8.49
N VAL A 490 32.36 -3.91 9.12
CA VAL A 490 31.92 -3.78 10.51
C VAL A 490 33.09 -4.15 11.42
N ASP A 491 33.65 -3.16 12.11
CA ASP A 491 34.82 -3.29 12.96
C ASP A 491 34.62 -2.85 14.42
N HIS A 492 33.51 -2.15 14.69
CA HIS A 492 33.16 -1.60 16.00
C HIS A 492 34.33 -0.85 16.67
N ALA A 493 35.19 -0.23 15.86
CA ALA A 493 36.43 0.39 16.31
C ALA A 493 36.21 1.70 17.06
N LEU A 494 35.09 2.38 16.76
CA LEU A 494 34.73 3.63 17.40
C LEU A 494 33.90 3.40 18.67
N PRO A 495 33.99 4.28 19.68
CA PRO A 495 33.29 4.10 20.95
C PRO A 495 31.76 4.10 20.82
N ALA A 496 31.15 5.27 20.77
CA ALA A 496 29.70 5.43 20.72
C ALA A 496 29.26 6.41 19.65
N LEU A 497 28.13 6.12 19.01
CA LEU A 497 27.37 7.01 18.13
C LEU A 497 26.06 7.40 18.84
N VAL A 498 25.76 8.67 18.87
CA VAL A 498 24.43 9.17 19.24
C VAL A 498 23.64 9.36 17.95
N VAL A 499 22.44 8.79 17.89
CA VAL A 499 21.49 9.00 16.79
C VAL A 499 20.30 9.75 17.37
N ASP A 500 20.18 11.01 17.01
CA ASP A 500 19.08 11.88 17.41
C ASP A 500 17.98 11.88 16.36
N CYS A 501 16.79 11.49 16.78
CA CYS A 501 15.57 11.53 15.95
C CYS A 501 14.59 12.61 16.43
N THR A 502 15.05 13.58 17.19
CA THR A 502 14.22 14.65 17.76
C THR A 502 14.17 15.83 16.79
N PRO A 503 13.03 16.15 16.19
CA PRO A 503 12.94 17.31 15.30
C PRO A 503 13.03 18.62 16.09
N ASP A 504 13.60 19.65 15.48
CA ASP A 504 13.59 21.00 16.02
C ASP A 504 12.16 21.45 16.40
N GLY A 505 12.01 21.97 17.58
CA GLY A 505 10.76 22.50 18.13
C GLY A 505 10.87 23.95 18.61
N SER A 506 9.78 24.53 19.11
CA SER A 506 9.76 25.92 19.62
C SER A 506 10.53 26.10 20.92
N GLY A 507 10.84 25.02 21.66
CA GLY A 507 11.54 25.05 22.95
C GLY A 507 10.78 25.71 24.10
N GLY A 508 9.52 26.09 23.89
CA GLY A 508 8.67 26.69 24.93
C GLY A 508 7.99 25.64 25.80
N THR A 509 7.53 26.08 26.98
CA THR A 509 6.69 25.23 27.84
C THR A 509 5.41 24.87 27.12
N GLY A 510 5.15 23.57 26.97
CA GLY A 510 3.99 23.08 26.22
C GLY A 510 4.18 22.86 24.74
N SER A 511 5.42 22.93 24.26
CA SER A 511 5.82 22.59 22.87
C SER A 511 7.04 21.67 22.89
N ALA A 512 7.35 21.06 21.73
CA ALA A 512 8.52 20.22 21.57
C ALA A 512 9.80 21.00 21.92
N PRO A 513 10.82 20.36 22.56
CA PRO A 513 12.09 20.99 22.82
C PRO A 513 12.80 21.36 21.51
N THR A 514 13.78 22.28 21.59
CA THR A 514 14.70 22.46 20.47
C THR A 514 15.72 21.34 20.47
N ASP A 515 16.20 20.97 19.28
CA ASP A 515 17.25 19.99 19.05
C ASP A 515 18.46 20.26 19.99
N ALA A 516 19.03 21.45 19.97
CA ALA A 516 20.16 21.85 20.82
C ALA A 516 19.94 21.66 22.34
N ARG A 517 18.71 21.67 22.84
CA ARG A 517 18.41 21.39 24.26
C ARG A 517 18.46 19.92 24.57
N VAL A 518 18.00 19.10 23.61
CA VAL A 518 18.04 17.62 23.70
C VAL A 518 19.49 17.16 23.60
N ASP A 519 20.27 17.69 22.66
CA ASP A 519 21.71 17.43 22.50
C ASP A 519 22.47 17.72 23.79
N SER A 520 22.28 18.91 24.34
CA SER A 520 22.93 19.31 25.60
C SER A 520 22.57 18.38 26.76
N TYR A 521 21.33 17.88 26.78
CA TYR A 521 20.88 16.95 27.79
C TYR A 521 21.57 15.60 27.65
N TYR A 522 21.58 14.98 26.42
CA TYR A 522 22.24 13.71 26.22
C TYR A 522 23.75 13.81 26.38
N ALA A 523 24.39 14.90 25.95
CA ALA A 523 25.80 15.13 26.20
C ALA A 523 26.14 15.09 27.71
N ALA A 524 25.27 15.68 28.56
CA ALA A 524 25.43 15.61 30.01
C ALA A 524 25.18 14.18 30.57
N MET A 525 24.21 13.46 30.07
CA MET A 525 23.92 12.07 30.48
C MET A 525 25.05 11.12 30.14
N LEU A 526 25.67 11.30 28.97
CA LEU A 526 26.70 10.43 28.41
C LEU A 526 28.14 10.87 28.77
N SER A 527 28.29 11.87 29.62
CA SER A 527 29.61 12.45 29.96
C SER A 527 30.61 11.45 30.57
N THR A 528 30.17 10.27 30.96
CA THR A 528 31.03 9.20 31.53
C THR A 528 31.62 8.23 30.49
N ILE A 529 31.23 8.34 29.23
CA ILE A 529 31.74 7.52 28.12
C ILE A 529 32.20 8.39 26.97
N PRO A 530 33.19 7.92 26.18
CA PRO A 530 33.57 8.61 24.96
C PRO A 530 32.48 8.46 23.88
N VAL A 531 31.95 9.55 23.40
CA VAL A 531 31.07 9.64 22.20
C VAL A 531 31.95 10.12 21.05
N SER A 532 31.91 9.39 19.93
CA SER A 532 32.77 9.64 18.78
C SER A 532 32.02 10.18 17.54
N GLY A 533 30.70 10.26 17.60
CA GLY A 533 29.88 10.78 16.53
C GLY A 533 28.45 11.04 16.99
N GLU A 534 27.83 11.91 16.26
CA GLU A 534 26.42 12.25 16.37
C GLU A 534 25.81 12.22 14.97
N TRP A 535 24.60 11.71 14.87
CA TRP A 535 23.83 11.62 13.64
C TRP A 535 22.45 12.20 13.88
N ASP A 536 22.25 13.40 13.38
CA ASP A 536 20.93 14.03 13.39
C ASP A 536 20.04 13.37 12.33
N ARG A 537 19.21 12.47 12.78
CA ARG A 537 18.35 11.67 11.90
C ARG A 537 17.15 12.47 11.40
N ALA A 538 16.61 13.34 12.19
CA ALA A 538 15.46 14.15 11.82
C ALA A 538 15.79 15.09 10.64
N ASP A 539 16.94 15.74 10.66
CA ASP A 539 17.41 16.61 9.58
C ASP A 539 17.98 15.83 8.39
N SER A 540 18.56 14.66 8.62
CA SER A 540 19.13 13.81 7.56
C SER A 540 18.08 13.26 6.61
N VAL A 541 16.87 12.96 7.07
CA VAL A 541 15.75 12.52 6.21
C VAL A 541 15.38 13.60 5.19
N ALA A 542 15.35 14.84 5.61
CA ALA A 542 14.97 15.96 4.73
C ALA A 542 15.93 16.13 3.54
N VAL A 543 17.18 15.67 3.65
CA VAL A 543 18.20 15.73 2.60
C VAL A 543 18.47 14.38 1.92
N GLY A 544 17.69 13.34 2.21
CA GLY A 544 17.82 12.02 1.59
C GLY A 544 19.05 11.21 2.05
N ASN A 545 19.67 11.57 3.16
CA ASN A 545 20.81 10.86 3.73
C ASN A 545 20.30 9.83 4.77
N GLN A 546 20.07 8.61 4.33
CA GLN A 546 19.57 7.53 5.17
C GLN A 546 20.70 6.91 6.00
N LEU A 547 20.40 6.55 7.24
CA LEU A 547 21.28 5.77 8.11
C LEU A 547 21.51 4.38 7.48
N SER A 548 22.73 3.89 7.52
CA SER A 548 23.10 2.58 6.97
C SER A 548 23.86 1.74 7.99
N ASP A 549 23.91 0.45 7.75
CA ASP A 549 24.73 -0.50 8.51
C ASP A 549 26.24 -0.19 8.44
N ALA A 550 26.68 0.44 7.32
CA ALA A 550 28.04 0.94 7.19
C ALA A 550 28.34 2.08 8.19
N ASP A 551 27.36 2.88 8.55
CA ASP A 551 27.51 3.93 9.55
C ASP A 551 27.56 3.35 10.95
N LEU A 552 26.58 2.52 11.28
CA LEU A 552 26.48 1.91 12.62
C LEU A 552 27.62 0.92 12.91
N GLY A 553 28.03 0.13 11.90
CA GLY A 553 29.04 -0.91 12.05
C GLY A 553 30.43 -0.42 12.42
N ALA A 554 30.68 0.88 12.36
CA ALA A 554 31.89 1.51 12.87
C ALA A 554 31.92 1.59 14.40
N TYR A 555 30.77 1.66 15.05
CA TYR A 555 30.63 1.97 16.46
C TYR A 555 30.26 0.70 17.26
N ARG A 556 30.85 0.53 18.44
CA ARG A 556 30.51 -0.59 19.31
C ARG A 556 29.21 -0.37 20.10
N LEU A 557 28.81 0.89 20.29
CA LEU A 557 27.57 1.29 20.96
C LEU A 557 26.83 2.32 20.10
N VAL A 558 25.56 2.12 19.91
CA VAL A 558 24.63 3.11 19.35
C VAL A 558 23.67 3.53 20.45
N ILE A 559 23.53 4.82 20.64
CA ILE A 559 22.57 5.45 21.53
C ILE A 559 21.54 6.14 20.62
N TYR A 560 20.35 5.56 20.57
CA TYR A 560 19.29 6.02 19.68
C TYR A 560 18.14 6.60 20.49
N HIS A 561 17.85 7.88 20.31
CA HIS A 561 16.76 8.52 21.04
C HIS A 561 15.76 9.23 20.13
N VAL A 562 14.49 9.19 20.56
CA VAL A 562 13.33 9.80 19.89
C VAL A 562 12.44 10.42 20.96
N ASP A 563 12.88 11.52 21.52
CA ASP A 563 12.17 12.15 22.64
C ASP A 563 10.85 12.81 22.20
N VAL A 564 10.76 13.20 20.94
CA VAL A 564 9.53 13.66 20.32
C VAL A 564 9.15 12.71 19.17
N ARG A 565 7.89 12.29 19.15
CA ARG A 565 7.36 11.32 18.18
C ARG A 565 7.72 11.69 16.74
N HIS A 566 8.42 10.81 16.05
CA HIS A 566 8.86 11.01 14.68
C HIS A 566 8.84 9.70 13.88
N THR A 567 8.44 9.76 12.60
CA THR A 567 8.28 8.57 11.75
C THR A 567 9.55 8.13 11.02
N ALA A 568 10.58 8.97 10.98
CA ALA A 568 11.85 8.63 10.29
C ALA A 568 12.52 7.37 10.85
N ALA A 569 12.34 7.09 12.14
CA ALA A 569 12.88 5.90 12.80
C ALA A 569 12.33 4.57 12.23
N GLN A 570 11.18 4.58 11.56
CA GLN A 570 10.62 3.37 10.94
C GLN A 570 11.53 2.82 9.84
N GLU A 571 12.23 3.69 9.12
CA GLU A 571 13.16 3.30 8.06
C GLU A 571 14.43 2.63 8.62
N ASP A 572 14.78 2.90 9.87
CA ASP A 572 16.01 2.43 10.49
C ASP A 572 15.90 1.03 11.12
N THR A 573 14.70 0.46 11.20
CA THR A 573 14.46 -0.84 11.86
C THR A 573 15.30 -1.98 11.28
N THR A 574 15.49 -2.01 9.98
CA THR A 574 16.32 -3.01 9.30
C THR A 574 17.81 -2.84 9.66
N VAL A 575 18.29 -1.62 9.64
CA VAL A 575 19.69 -1.28 9.92
C VAL A 575 20.03 -1.56 11.38
N LEU A 576 19.16 -1.19 12.31
CA LEU A 576 19.33 -1.48 13.75
C LEU A 576 19.33 -2.99 14.03
N ARG A 577 18.45 -3.74 13.37
CA ARG A 577 18.43 -5.21 13.47
C ARG A 577 19.74 -5.80 12.99
N GLN A 578 20.23 -5.41 11.83
CA GLN A 578 21.50 -5.89 11.28
C GLN A 578 22.69 -5.56 12.19
N TYR A 579 22.73 -4.32 12.70
CA TYR A 579 23.76 -3.87 13.62
C TYR A 579 23.83 -4.74 14.88
N LEU A 580 22.68 -4.99 15.52
CA LEU A 580 22.60 -5.86 16.70
C LEU A 580 22.98 -7.31 16.39
N GLN A 581 22.56 -7.85 15.26
CA GLN A 581 22.93 -9.22 14.82
C GLN A 581 24.44 -9.37 14.57
N GLN A 582 25.13 -8.28 14.26
CA GLN A 582 26.58 -8.25 14.06
C GLN A 582 27.38 -7.95 15.34
N GLY A 583 26.72 -7.98 16.49
CA GLY A 583 27.36 -7.82 17.79
C GLY A 583 27.41 -6.38 18.31
N GLY A 584 26.78 -5.46 17.61
CA GLY A 584 26.61 -4.08 18.10
C GLY A 584 25.75 -4.00 19.36
N LYS A 585 25.85 -2.92 20.08
CA LYS A 585 25.12 -2.66 21.33
C LYS A 585 24.21 -1.46 21.15
N LEU A 586 22.97 -1.54 21.65
CA LEU A 586 21.98 -0.48 21.48
C LEU A 586 21.42 -0.03 22.83
N LEU A 587 21.53 1.27 23.10
CA LEU A 587 20.72 1.97 24.09
C LEU A 587 19.66 2.77 23.34
N LEU A 588 18.40 2.40 23.54
CA LEU A 588 17.26 3.02 22.88
C LEU A 588 16.39 3.73 23.90
N SER A 589 15.93 4.94 23.58
CA SER A 589 14.87 5.60 24.33
C SER A 589 13.93 6.33 23.40
N GLY A 590 12.63 6.36 23.71
CA GLY A 590 11.74 7.11 22.84
C GLY A 590 10.30 7.20 23.28
N SER A 591 9.63 8.18 22.70
CA SER A 591 8.22 8.43 22.88
C SER A 591 7.40 7.50 21.98
N ASN A 592 6.54 6.68 22.58
CA ASN A 592 5.58 5.85 21.87
C ASN A 592 6.25 4.96 20.80
N LEU A 593 7.05 3.98 21.23
CA LEU A 593 7.85 3.14 20.33
C LEU A 593 7.02 2.33 19.35
N ALA A 594 5.76 2.00 19.71
CA ALA A 594 4.84 1.30 18.78
C ALA A 594 4.56 2.12 17.52
N PHE A 595 4.42 3.43 17.67
CA PHE A 595 4.26 4.33 16.53
C PHE A 595 5.59 4.64 15.86
N THR A 596 6.64 4.84 16.66
CA THR A 596 7.96 5.28 16.21
C THR A 596 8.65 4.23 15.32
N PHE A 597 8.59 2.95 15.68
CA PHE A 597 9.23 1.85 14.96
C PHE A 597 8.24 0.88 14.30
N GLY A 598 6.97 1.00 14.58
CA GLY A 598 5.91 0.16 14.05
C GLY A 598 5.13 0.84 12.90
N ASN A 599 4.15 0.12 12.39
CA ASN A 599 3.16 0.69 11.48
C ASN A 599 1.99 1.24 12.31
N SER A 600 1.60 2.49 12.06
CA SER A 600 0.46 3.14 12.76
C SER A 600 -0.85 2.33 12.68
N ALA A 601 -1.03 1.53 11.64
CA ALA A 601 -2.18 0.62 11.50
C ALA A 601 -2.17 -0.56 12.47
N LEU A 602 -1.00 -0.86 13.08
CA LEU A 602 -0.80 -1.99 14.01
C LEU A 602 -0.72 -1.54 15.48
N ILE A 603 -0.96 -0.27 15.76
CA ILE A 603 -1.06 0.21 17.15
C ILE A 603 -2.22 -0.52 17.83
N ASN A 604 -1.96 -1.07 19.04
CA ASN A 604 -2.89 -1.90 19.81
C ASN A 604 -3.22 -3.26 19.16
N SER A 605 -2.39 -3.74 18.23
CA SER A 605 -2.47 -5.08 17.65
C SER A 605 -1.29 -5.94 18.13
N PRO A 606 -1.43 -7.28 18.18
CA PRO A 606 -0.31 -8.15 18.50
C PRO A 606 0.82 -8.07 17.46
N TRP A 607 2.05 -8.06 17.92
CA TRP A 607 3.25 -8.14 17.09
C TRP A 607 3.66 -9.61 16.89
N VAL A 608 4.16 -9.94 15.71
CA VAL A 608 4.50 -11.32 15.35
C VAL A 608 5.97 -11.46 14.96
N ASN A 609 6.45 -12.70 14.95
CA ASN A 609 7.81 -13.03 14.53
C ASN A 609 8.12 -12.44 13.14
N GLY A 610 9.31 -11.90 12.98
CA GLY A 610 9.76 -11.15 11.79
C GLY A 610 9.66 -9.64 11.94
N GLN A 611 8.81 -9.12 12.81
CA GLN A 611 8.66 -7.69 13.05
C GLN A 611 9.71 -7.17 14.05
N PHE A 612 10.18 -5.93 13.86
CA PHE A 612 11.17 -5.30 14.73
C PHE A 612 10.69 -5.20 16.18
N MET A 613 9.43 -4.84 16.37
CA MET A 613 8.81 -4.73 17.70
C MET A 613 8.84 -6.06 18.45
N HIS A 614 8.52 -7.16 17.77
CA HIS A 614 8.53 -8.50 18.36
C HIS A 614 9.96 -9.03 18.59
N ASP A 615 10.81 -8.97 17.56
CA ASP A 615 12.11 -9.67 17.60
C ASP A 615 13.19 -8.89 18.38
N ILE A 616 13.16 -7.57 18.32
CA ILE A 616 14.18 -6.70 18.91
C ILE A 616 13.66 -6.08 20.20
N LEU A 617 12.52 -5.39 20.15
CA LEU A 617 11.95 -4.75 21.34
C LEU A 617 11.16 -5.72 22.24
N LYS A 618 11.07 -7.00 21.85
CA LYS A 618 10.48 -8.07 22.65
C LYS A 618 9.03 -7.83 23.09
N ALA A 619 8.31 -7.05 22.32
CA ALA A 619 6.92 -6.74 22.56
C ALA A 619 5.99 -7.74 21.86
N ASN A 620 5.15 -8.44 22.63
CA ASN A 620 3.98 -9.13 22.07
C ASN A 620 2.90 -8.12 21.68
N GLU A 621 2.69 -7.12 22.50
CA GLU A 621 1.73 -6.06 22.31
C GLU A 621 2.19 -4.79 23.05
N LEU A 622 2.02 -3.63 22.41
CA LEU A 622 2.14 -2.33 23.05
C LEU A 622 0.79 -1.64 22.95
N ARG A 623 0.31 -1.06 24.04
CA ARG A 623 -0.93 -0.30 24.04
C ARG A 623 -0.71 1.12 24.49
N THR A 624 -1.28 2.03 23.71
CA THR A 624 -1.47 3.44 24.09
C THR A 624 -2.81 3.58 24.80
N GLU A 625 -2.80 4.16 25.98
CA GLU A 625 -4.03 4.42 26.73
C GLU A 625 -4.51 5.85 26.47
N ASN A 626 -5.67 6.00 25.85
CA ASN A 626 -6.26 7.31 25.56
C ASN A 626 -6.66 8.05 26.86
N GLY A 627 -6.14 9.26 27.01
CA GLY A 627 -6.45 10.13 28.14
C GLY A 627 -5.71 9.79 29.44
N LEU A 628 -4.80 8.85 29.41
CA LEU A 628 -3.96 8.49 30.54
C LEU A 628 -2.52 8.89 30.31
N ASP A 629 -2.04 9.68 31.21
CA ASP A 629 -0.74 10.30 31.08
C ASP A 629 0.28 9.57 31.96
N LEU A 630 1.48 9.43 31.43
CA LEU A 630 2.65 8.98 32.18
C LEU A 630 3.08 10.11 33.12
N ILE A 631 3.18 9.84 34.39
CA ILE A 631 3.76 10.77 35.39
C ILE A 631 5.16 10.35 35.84
N GLY A 632 5.66 9.24 35.35
CA GLY A 632 6.97 8.69 35.64
C GLY A 632 7.01 7.19 35.46
N VAL A 633 8.12 6.59 35.79
CA VAL A 633 8.31 5.15 35.83
C VAL A 633 8.78 4.68 37.19
N ASP A 634 8.44 3.46 37.57
CA ASP A 634 8.89 2.80 38.80
C ASP A 634 10.00 1.79 38.51
N SER A 635 10.88 1.59 39.46
CA SER A 635 11.98 0.62 39.38
C SER A 635 11.47 -0.82 39.32
N MET A 636 12.00 -1.59 38.39
CA MET A 636 11.79 -3.07 38.29
C MET A 636 13.08 -3.86 38.39
N ALA A 637 14.23 -3.24 38.20
CA ALA A 637 15.53 -3.92 38.30
C ALA A 637 16.55 -3.08 39.10
N PRO A 638 17.51 -3.72 39.79
CA PRO A 638 18.56 -3.01 40.50
C PRO A 638 19.34 -2.04 39.61
N GLY A 639 19.65 -0.87 40.12
CA GLY A 639 20.38 0.16 39.42
C GLY A 639 19.53 1.09 38.56
N TYR A 640 18.27 0.74 38.30
CA TYR A 640 17.31 1.56 37.59
C TYR A 640 16.36 2.24 38.60
N PRO A 641 16.56 3.51 38.95
CA PRO A 641 15.69 4.19 39.90
C PRO A 641 14.32 4.50 39.33
N ALA A 642 13.36 4.77 40.21
CA ALA A 642 12.13 5.42 39.78
C ALA A 642 12.45 6.84 39.27
N MET A 643 11.80 7.22 38.15
CA MET A 643 11.99 8.50 37.47
C MET A 643 10.66 9.22 37.36
N ASN A 644 10.58 10.46 37.80
CA ASN A 644 9.39 11.29 37.65
C ASN A 644 9.47 12.10 36.36
N VAL A 645 8.33 12.46 35.80
CA VAL A 645 8.26 13.44 34.72
C VAL A 645 8.64 14.83 35.30
N ASP A 646 9.61 15.47 34.67
CA ASP A 646 10.08 16.80 35.06
C ASP A 646 9.01 17.85 34.66
N VAL A 647 8.48 18.54 35.67
CA VAL A 647 7.41 19.55 35.50
C VAL A 647 7.86 20.67 34.57
N VAL A 648 9.13 21.06 34.60
CA VAL A 648 9.65 22.17 33.78
C VAL A 648 9.78 21.78 32.32
N LYS A 649 10.11 20.52 32.04
CA LYS A 649 10.29 20.00 30.67
C LYS A 649 9.00 19.47 30.04
N SER A 650 8.00 19.12 30.86
CA SER A 650 6.77 18.49 30.40
C SER A 650 5.80 19.45 29.70
N PHE A 651 4.90 18.88 28.90
CA PHE A 651 3.87 19.64 28.17
C PHE A 651 3.02 20.50 29.11
N LEU A 652 2.92 21.79 28.81
CA LEU A 652 2.21 22.81 29.63
C LEU A 652 2.65 22.88 31.12
N GLY A 653 3.82 22.34 31.47
CA GLY A 653 4.25 22.31 32.87
C GLY A 653 3.42 21.42 33.78
N LEU A 654 2.74 20.42 33.24
CA LEU A 654 1.78 19.58 33.97
C LEU A 654 2.42 18.38 34.66
N GLY A 655 3.72 18.15 34.50
CA GLY A 655 4.44 17.00 35.12
C GLY A 655 3.94 15.66 34.62
N ARG A 656 3.50 15.59 33.35
CA ARG A 656 3.00 14.38 32.71
C ARG A 656 3.26 14.38 31.20
N ILE A 657 3.33 13.18 30.60
CA ILE A 657 3.50 12.96 29.15
C ILE A 657 2.28 12.23 28.63
N GLN A 658 1.64 12.76 27.59
CA GLN A 658 0.40 12.21 27.04
C GLN A 658 0.66 11.05 26.09
N SER A 659 -0.29 10.12 26.04
CA SER A 659 -0.39 9.08 25.00
C SER A 659 0.85 8.20 24.85
N GLN A 660 1.50 7.84 25.96
CA GLN A 660 2.60 6.87 25.94
C GLN A 660 2.05 5.44 25.98
N ASP A 661 2.76 4.51 25.33
CA ASP A 661 2.43 3.09 25.30
C ASP A 661 3.23 2.30 26.37
N ALA A 662 2.73 1.12 26.74
CA ALA A 662 3.41 0.18 27.61
C ALA A 662 3.26 -1.25 27.10
N TYR A 663 4.16 -2.14 27.52
CA TYR A 663 4.12 -3.56 27.17
C TYR A 663 2.92 -4.24 27.84
N ILE A 664 2.07 -4.88 27.03
CA ILE A 664 0.90 -5.63 27.50
C ILE A 664 1.16 -7.13 27.35
N GLY A 665 0.81 -7.89 28.39
CA GLY A 665 1.03 -9.36 28.41
C GLY A 665 2.46 -9.75 28.73
N SER A 666 2.86 -10.96 28.32
CA SER A 666 4.21 -11.48 28.53
C SER A 666 5.19 -10.91 27.48
N LEU A 667 6.40 -10.61 27.92
CA LEU A 667 7.51 -10.24 27.03
C LEU A 667 7.96 -11.43 26.18
N VAL A 668 8.37 -11.18 24.94
CA VAL A 668 8.98 -12.20 24.08
C VAL A 668 10.34 -12.61 24.63
N GLY A 669 10.61 -13.92 24.67
CA GLY A 669 11.88 -14.45 25.19
C GLY A 669 11.86 -14.81 26.69
N GLY A 670 10.77 -14.58 27.39
CA GLY A 670 10.61 -14.97 28.81
C GLY A 670 11.71 -14.41 29.69
N ALA A 671 12.40 -15.25 30.46
CA ALA A 671 13.45 -14.84 31.40
C ALA A 671 14.69 -14.20 30.75
N ALA A 672 14.87 -14.31 29.44
CA ALA A 672 15.96 -13.64 28.72
C ALA A 672 15.68 -12.15 28.43
N THR A 673 14.46 -11.71 28.67
CA THR A 673 14.03 -10.31 28.51
C THR A 673 13.57 -9.80 29.87
N GLU A 674 14.38 -8.95 30.47
CA GLU A 674 14.14 -8.45 31.82
C GLU A 674 13.54 -7.05 31.78
N PRO A 675 12.38 -6.79 32.43
CA PRO A 675 11.89 -5.43 32.61
C PRO A 675 12.78 -4.64 33.57
N VAL A 676 13.08 -3.40 33.22
CA VAL A 676 13.95 -2.52 34.04
C VAL A 676 13.16 -1.42 34.73
N VAL A 677 12.09 -0.90 34.09
CA VAL A 677 11.16 0.06 34.66
C VAL A 677 9.72 -0.25 34.25
N SER A 678 8.75 0.22 35.01
CA SER A 678 7.32 0.08 34.74
C SER A 678 6.61 1.43 34.66
N PHE A 679 5.57 1.49 33.88
CA PHE A 679 4.71 2.67 33.64
C PHE A 679 3.99 3.12 34.91
N ARG A 680 4.09 4.40 35.26
CA ARG A 680 3.34 5.02 36.35
C ARG A 680 2.27 5.96 35.78
N SER A 681 1.00 5.52 35.84
CA SER A 681 -0.13 6.28 35.34
C SER A 681 -0.56 7.40 36.28
N VAL A 682 -1.03 8.51 35.75
CA VAL A 682 -1.71 9.59 36.51
C VAL A 682 -2.94 9.07 37.26
N GLN A 683 -3.58 8.01 36.80
CA GLN A 683 -4.72 7.35 37.44
C GLN A 683 -4.32 6.32 38.50
N GLY A 684 -3.02 6.17 38.74
CA GLY A 684 -2.51 5.13 39.64
C GLY A 684 -2.95 3.72 39.20
N PRO A 685 -3.22 2.81 40.16
CA PRO A 685 -3.58 1.41 39.85
C PRO A 685 -4.84 1.21 38.98
N ALA A 686 -5.64 2.23 38.80
CA ALA A 686 -6.82 2.18 37.93
C ALA A 686 -6.47 2.35 36.43
N GLY A 687 -5.29 2.84 36.10
CA GLY A 687 -4.80 2.96 34.74
C GLY A 687 -4.37 1.61 34.17
N LEU A 688 -4.78 1.31 32.93
CA LEU A 688 -4.49 0.03 32.25
C LEU A 688 -2.99 -0.26 32.16
N ASN A 689 -2.20 0.79 31.88
CA ASN A 689 -0.74 0.68 31.73
C ASN A 689 0.02 0.70 33.07
N HIS A 690 -0.63 1.09 34.17
CA HIS A 690 0.04 1.22 35.47
C HIS A 690 0.70 -0.11 35.92
N GLY A 691 1.99 -0.07 36.28
CA GLY A 691 2.78 -1.23 36.67
C GLY A 691 3.18 -2.16 35.54
N LYS A 692 2.83 -1.86 34.29
CA LYS A 692 3.28 -2.63 33.12
C LYS A 692 4.71 -2.28 32.77
N PRO A 693 5.52 -3.23 32.21
CA PRO A 693 6.85 -2.90 31.75
C PRO A 693 6.87 -1.73 30.78
N ASP A 694 7.82 -0.83 30.96
CA ASP A 694 8.01 0.38 30.15
C ASP A 694 9.47 0.62 29.79
N GLY A 695 10.31 -0.30 30.15
CA GLY A 695 11.69 -0.45 29.72
C GLY A 695 12.16 -1.88 29.96
N ILE A 696 13.05 -2.33 29.11
CA ILE A 696 13.57 -3.71 29.10
C ILE A 696 15.08 -3.74 28.89
N ARG A 697 15.72 -4.82 29.29
CA ARG A 697 17.07 -5.20 28.85
C ARG A 697 17.09 -6.62 28.28
N VAL A 698 17.88 -6.81 27.23
CA VAL A 698 18.16 -8.10 26.61
C VAL A 698 19.67 -8.22 26.45
N LEU A 699 20.31 -9.11 27.22
CA LEU A 699 21.77 -9.25 27.30
C LEU A 699 22.26 -10.65 26.91
N THR A 700 21.35 -11.49 26.43
CA THR A 700 21.59 -12.90 26.10
C THR A 700 21.13 -13.20 24.67
N GLY A 701 21.51 -14.36 24.12
CA GLY A 701 21.06 -14.77 22.77
C GLY A 701 21.65 -13.96 21.62
N GLY A 702 22.81 -13.32 21.85
CA GLY A 702 23.49 -12.52 20.80
C GLY A 702 22.98 -11.07 20.66
N LEU A 703 21.94 -10.69 21.38
CA LEU A 703 21.47 -9.30 21.42
C LEU A 703 22.02 -8.58 22.65
N LYS A 704 22.42 -7.32 22.49
CA LYS A 704 22.81 -6.42 23.57
C LYS A 704 22.02 -5.13 23.44
N LEU A 705 20.89 -5.08 24.13
CA LEU A 705 19.91 -4.02 24.06
C LEU A 705 19.45 -3.59 25.45
N VAL A 706 19.41 -2.29 25.72
CA VAL A 706 18.58 -1.67 26.75
C VAL A 706 17.64 -0.68 26.06
N ALA A 707 16.34 -0.82 26.28
CA ALA A 707 15.34 0.03 25.68
C ALA A 707 14.40 0.62 26.75
N PHE A 708 14.22 1.94 26.71
CA PHE A 708 13.24 2.67 27.49
C PHE A 708 12.13 3.13 26.56
N ASN A 709 10.91 2.66 26.81
CA ASN A 709 9.73 3.06 26.04
C ASN A 709 9.16 4.41 26.53
N VAL A 710 10.04 5.22 27.08
CA VAL A 710 9.77 6.58 27.56
C VAL A 710 10.82 7.54 27.03
N PRO A 711 10.44 8.78 26.70
CA PRO A 711 11.38 9.82 26.29
C PRO A 711 12.16 10.33 27.51
N LEU A 712 13.42 9.95 27.61
CA LEU A 712 14.26 10.24 28.77
C LEU A 712 14.46 11.73 29.01
N TYR A 713 14.46 12.53 27.96
CA TYR A 713 14.59 14.00 28.07
C TYR A 713 13.56 14.61 29.04
N PHE A 714 12.32 14.13 29.04
CA PHE A 714 11.23 14.69 29.84
C PHE A 714 11.22 14.21 31.28
N LEU A 715 12.12 13.30 31.67
CA LEU A 715 12.20 12.79 33.04
C LEU A 715 13.21 13.57 33.90
N ASP A 716 13.21 13.30 35.21
CA ASP A 716 14.15 13.85 36.18
C ASP A 716 15.61 13.52 35.80
N SER A 717 16.42 14.53 35.58
CA SER A 717 17.76 14.39 35.02
C SER A 717 18.71 13.58 35.92
N LEU A 718 18.55 13.64 37.25
CA LEU A 718 19.44 12.92 38.17
C LEU A 718 19.13 11.42 38.19
N ALA A 719 17.84 11.08 38.21
CA ALA A 719 17.40 9.69 38.14
C ALA A 719 17.71 9.06 36.77
N VAL A 720 17.48 9.80 35.68
CA VAL A 720 17.85 9.36 34.32
C VAL A 720 19.36 9.11 34.20
N ARG A 721 20.19 9.99 34.73
CA ARG A 721 21.65 9.81 34.72
C ARG A 721 22.05 8.50 35.40
N THR A 722 21.42 8.15 36.50
CA THR A 722 21.66 6.87 37.19
C THR A 722 21.21 5.69 36.35
N ALA A 723 19.99 5.75 35.72
CA ALA A 723 19.47 4.72 34.87
C ALA A 723 20.31 4.51 33.61
N VAL A 724 20.76 5.58 32.96
CA VAL A 724 21.64 5.51 31.78
C VAL A 724 23.00 4.94 32.15
N ALA A 725 23.59 5.33 33.29
CA ALA A 725 24.84 4.76 33.77
C ALA A 725 24.72 3.24 34.00
N GLN A 726 23.62 2.79 34.59
CA GLN A 726 23.36 1.35 34.75
C GLN A 726 23.17 0.63 33.40
N ALA A 727 22.44 1.24 32.46
CA ALA A 727 22.26 0.69 31.11
C ALA A 727 23.61 0.52 30.39
N LEU A 728 24.51 1.48 30.51
CA LEU A 728 25.85 1.39 29.95
C LEU A 728 26.68 0.24 30.60
N ILE A 729 26.59 0.08 31.92
CA ILE A 729 27.20 -1.07 32.63
C ILE A 729 26.64 -2.40 32.13
N ASP A 730 25.33 -2.51 32.00
CA ASP A 730 24.65 -3.70 31.50
C ASP A 730 25.08 -4.05 30.07
N LEU A 731 25.29 -3.03 29.25
CA LEU A 731 25.81 -3.19 27.89
C LEU A 731 27.31 -3.45 27.84
N GLY A 732 28.01 -3.51 29.03
CA GLY A 732 29.44 -3.77 29.17
C GLY A 732 30.31 -2.61 28.66
N GLU A 733 29.80 -1.40 28.77
CA GLU A 733 30.60 -0.18 28.58
C GLU A 733 31.22 0.22 29.92
N SER A 734 32.54 0.45 29.93
CA SER A 734 33.24 0.92 31.13
C SER A 734 32.87 2.38 31.37
N THR A 735 32.05 2.64 32.37
CA THR A 735 31.94 3.96 32.96
C THR A 735 33.22 4.20 33.74
N THR A 736 34.14 5.03 33.28
CA THR A 736 35.29 5.43 34.06
C THR A 736 34.79 6.07 35.34
N ALA A 737 35.09 5.44 36.46
CA ALA A 737 34.87 6.08 37.78
C ALA A 737 35.50 7.46 37.77
N LEU A 738 34.79 8.46 38.28
CA LEU A 738 35.20 9.83 38.42
C LEU A 738 36.61 9.86 39.12
N GLY A 739 37.69 9.96 38.36
CA GLY A 739 38.99 9.90 39.01
C GLY A 739 40.28 10.00 38.19
N GLU A 740 40.22 10.23 36.87
CA GLU A 740 41.38 10.73 36.15
C GLU A 740 40.96 11.76 35.11
N PRO A 741 41.71 12.85 34.89
CA PRO A 741 41.38 13.81 33.82
C PRO A 741 41.50 13.05 32.49
N ALA A 742 40.37 12.92 31.79
CA ALA A 742 40.32 12.42 30.44
C ALA A 742 41.42 13.04 29.62
N ALA A 743 42.18 12.24 28.85
CA ALA A 743 43.01 12.78 27.79
C ALA A 743 42.15 13.77 27.01
N ALA A 744 42.73 14.93 26.67
CA ALA A 744 42.05 16.02 26.03
C ALA A 744 41.04 15.56 25.00
N PRO A 745 39.80 16.05 24.95
CA PRO A 745 38.78 15.58 24.08
C PRO A 745 39.34 15.47 22.66
N ARG A 746 39.25 14.31 22.04
CA ARG A 746 39.60 14.16 20.65
C ARG A 746 38.61 15.02 19.88
N VAL A 747 39.10 16.14 19.44
CA VAL A 747 38.35 17.08 18.61
C VAL A 747 37.98 16.29 17.33
N LEU A 748 36.66 16.16 17.08
CA LEU A 748 36.20 15.48 15.87
C LEU A 748 36.19 16.46 14.70
N PRO A 749 36.53 16.00 13.47
CA PRO A 749 36.35 16.87 12.32
C PRO A 749 34.87 17.17 12.16
N GLY A 750 34.52 18.41 11.88
CA GLY A 750 33.11 18.74 11.74
C GLY A 750 32.86 20.20 11.42
N LEU A 751 31.61 20.47 11.06
CA LEU A 751 31.08 21.80 10.80
C LEU A 751 30.14 22.17 11.96
N GLY A 752 30.53 23.10 12.80
CA GLY A 752 29.74 23.57 13.91
C GLY A 752 28.55 24.46 13.51
N PRO A 753 27.66 24.79 14.44
CA PRO A 753 26.50 25.63 14.16
C PRO A 753 26.95 27.05 13.77
N ALA A 754 26.37 27.57 12.71
CA ALA A 754 26.59 28.93 12.28
C ALA A 754 25.92 29.92 13.23
N THR A 755 26.63 30.98 13.64
CA THR A 755 26.10 31.95 14.59
C THR A 755 26.35 33.38 14.12
N PRO A 756 25.28 34.20 14.04
CA PRO A 756 23.87 33.89 14.19
C PRO A 756 23.30 33.07 13.00
N ASN A 757 22.26 32.28 13.25
CA ASN A 757 21.47 31.62 12.21
C ASN A 757 20.01 31.46 12.70
N PRO A 758 19.01 32.12 12.12
CA PRO A 758 19.07 33.01 10.94
C PRO A 758 19.96 34.25 11.12
N PHE A 759 20.50 34.78 10.02
CA PHE A 759 21.48 35.87 10.10
C PHE A 759 21.18 37.07 9.22
N ARG A 760 21.74 38.22 9.65
CA ARG A 760 21.74 39.54 9.00
C ARG A 760 22.82 40.44 9.64
N PRO A 761 23.79 41.00 8.96
CA PRO A 761 24.17 40.84 7.55
C PRO A 761 25.16 39.69 7.29
N GLY A 762 25.63 38.96 8.30
CA GLY A 762 26.59 37.89 8.13
C GLY A 762 26.53 36.87 9.26
N THR A 763 27.11 35.70 9.05
CA THR A 763 27.21 34.62 10.03
C THR A 763 28.62 34.05 10.09
N ARG A 764 29.01 33.55 11.25
CA ARG A 764 30.29 32.87 11.49
C ARG A 764 30.03 31.36 11.53
N ILE A 765 30.79 30.60 10.77
CA ILE A 765 30.66 29.17 10.63
C ILE A 765 31.93 28.50 11.19
N PRO A 766 31.89 27.94 12.39
CA PRO A 766 33.04 27.26 12.99
C PRO A 766 33.18 25.87 12.36
N TYR A 767 34.43 25.40 12.19
CA TYR A 767 34.73 24.04 11.75
C TYR A 767 36.04 23.55 12.35
N THR A 768 36.16 22.24 12.48
CA THR A 768 37.28 21.59 13.15
C THR A 768 37.90 20.53 12.24
N LEU A 769 39.21 20.50 12.21
CA LEU A 769 40.01 19.52 11.49
C LEU A 769 40.86 18.73 12.49
N THR A 770 40.92 17.42 12.36
CA THR A 770 41.65 16.56 13.32
C THR A 770 42.95 16.01 12.76
N VAL A 771 43.15 16.04 11.45
CA VAL A 771 44.41 15.68 10.77
C VAL A 771 44.73 16.70 9.68
N LYS A 772 46.01 16.86 9.38
CA LYS A 772 46.44 17.70 8.27
C LYS A 772 45.97 17.12 6.93
N GLY A 773 45.30 17.94 6.15
CA GLY A 773 44.78 17.49 4.87
C GLY A 773 44.16 18.60 4.01
N PRO A 774 43.75 18.25 2.78
CA PRO A 774 42.99 19.18 1.95
C PRO A 774 41.58 19.34 2.50
N MET A 775 41.06 20.55 2.46
CA MET A 775 39.71 20.88 2.84
C MET A 775 39.09 21.92 1.91
N THR A 776 37.78 21.93 1.81
CA THR A 776 37.00 22.94 1.09
C THR A 776 35.73 23.22 1.87
N LEU A 777 35.45 24.49 2.15
CA LEU A 777 34.21 24.97 2.76
C LEU A 777 33.48 25.87 1.76
N ARG A 778 32.31 25.44 1.29
CA ARG A 778 31.53 26.15 0.26
C ARG A 778 30.11 26.40 0.73
N ILE A 779 29.53 27.48 0.18
CA ILE A 779 28.11 27.76 0.34
C ILE A 779 27.37 27.34 -0.93
N PHE A 780 26.25 26.65 -0.76
CA PHE A 780 25.38 26.21 -1.85
C PHE A 780 23.98 26.82 -1.70
N ASP A 781 23.29 27.02 -2.81
CA ASP A 781 21.85 27.31 -2.84
C ASP A 781 21.02 26.03 -2.77
N VAL A 782 19.69 26.16 -2.67
CA VAL A 782 18.75 25.02 -2.62
C VAL A 782 18.72 24.17 -3.90
N GLN A 783 19.29 24.65 -5.01
CA GLN A 783 19.44 23.92 -6.26
C GLN A 783 20.80 23.20 -6.36
N GLY A 784 21.62 23.24 -5.31
CA GLY A 784 22.94 22.62 -5.26
C GLY A 784 24.03 23.37 -6.03
N ARG A 785 23.82 24.62 -6.42
CA ARG A 785 24.84 25.44 -7.10
C ARG A 785 25.72 26.10 -6.06
N VAL A 786 27.04 26.10 -6.33
CA VAL A 786 28.00 26.82 -5.51
C VAL A 786 27.71 28.32 -5.56
N VAL A 787 27.50 28.93 -4.39
CA VAL A 787 27.29 30.37 -4.22
C VAL A 787 28.61 31.04 -3.91
N ARG A 788 29.41 30.47 -3.00
CA ARG A 788 30.70 31.03 -2.59
C ARG A 788 31.59 29.95 -1.97
N THR A 789 32.91 30.04 -2.25
CA THR A 789 33.93 29.28 -1.53
C THR A 789 34.47 30.14 -0.39
N LEU A 790 34.31 29.66 0.84
CA LEU A 790 34.75 30.40 2.03
C LEU A 790 36.18 30.06 2.47
N ALA A 791 36.58 28.81 2.25
CA ALA A 791 37.92 28.34 2.54
C ALA A 791 38.28 27.14 1.66
N GLU A 792 39.54 27.05 1.24
CA GLU A 792 40.05 25.93 0.44
C GLU A 792 41.56 25.77 0.66
N GLY A 793 42.09 24.56 0.58
CA GLY A 793 43.51 24.25 0.61
C GLY A 793 43.93 23.27 1.71
N MET A 794 45.24 23.11 1.89
CA MET A 794 45.81 22.27 2.95
C MET A 794 45.75 23.00 4.27
N ARG A 795 45.24 22.37 5.31
CA ARG A 795 45.12 22.90 6.69
C ARG A 795 45.70 21.91 7.68
N ASP A 796 46.28 22.43 8.75
CA ASP A 796 46.72 21.66 9.91
C ASP A 796 45.51 21.32 10.83
N PRO A 797 45.65 20.33 11.75
CA PRO A 797 44.64 20.08 12.77
C PRO A 797 44.36 21.33 13.59
N GLY A 798 43.09 21.58 13.90
CA GLY A 798 42.72 22.76 14.71
C GLY A 798 41.27 23.18 14.53
N GLU A 799 40.85 24.15 15.33
CA GLU A 799 39.54 24.82 15.25
C GLU A 799 39.67 26.08 14.39
N TYR A 800 38.78 26.24 13.47
CA TYR A 800 38.72 27.32 12.51
C TYR A 800 37.33 27.92 12.44
N ALA A 801 37.21 29.09 11.85
CA ALA A 801 35.92 29.66 11.49
C ALA A 801 36.02 30.46 10.21
N ALA A 802 35.02 30.35 9.37
CA ALA A 802 34.82 31.20 8.21
C ALA A 802 33.59 32.07 8.40
N SER A 803 33.57 33.23 7.77
CA SER A 803 32.42 34.13 7.81
C SER A 803 31.79 34.24 6.42
N TRP A 804 30.46 34.21 6.39
CA TRP A 804 29.71 34.49 5.19
C TRP A 804 28.80 35.70 5.39
N ASP A 805 28.92 36.66 4.50
CA ASP A 805 28.21 37.94 4.53
C ASP A 805 26.94 37.96 3.66
N GLY A 806 26.52 36.79 3.17
CA GLY A 806 25.36 36.66 2.31
C GLY A 806 25.59 37.10 0.86
N THR A 807 26.86 37.13 0.40
CA THR A 807 27.18 37.43 -1.01
C THR A 807 27.69 36.21 -1.75
N ALA A 808 27.50 36.20 -3.07
CA ALA A 808 28.08 35.22 -3.99
C ALA A 808 29.57 35.53 -4.27
N GLU A 809 30.25 34.65 -5.01
CA GLU A 809 31.68 34.80 -5.39
C GLU A 809 31.93 36.08 -6.18
N ASP A 810 30.97 36.51 -6.99
CA ASP A 810 31.01 37.75 -7.79
C ASP A 810 30.66 39.01 -7.00
N GLY A 811 30.48 38.92 -5.68
CA GLY A 811 30.10 40.02 -4.78
C GLY A 811 28.60 40.39 -4.80
N ARG A 812 27.77 39.71 -5.61
CA ARG A 812 26.35 39.94 -5.68
C ARG A 812 25.67 39.47 -4.38
N ARG A 813 24.79 40.29 -3.80
CA ARG A 813 24.01 39.91 -2.64
C ARG A 813 22.97 38.86 -2.96
N MET A 814 22.97 37.82 -2.18
CA MET A 814 22.00 36.72 -2.29
C MET A 814 20.64 37.11 -1.71
N SER A 815 19.57 36.51 -2.20
CA SER A 815 18.21 36.71 -1.72
C SER A 815 18.02 36.10 -0.35
N SER A 816 17.03 36.60 0.44
CA SER A 816 16.59 35.89 1.65
C SER A 816 16.16 34.46 1.29
N GLY A 817 16.59 33.49 2.08
CA GLY A 817 16.31 32.09 1.79
C GLY A 817 17.24 31.13 2.53
N ILE A 818 17.08 29.85 2.20
CA ILE A 818 17.89 28.77 2.75
C ILE A 818 19.11 28.57 1.85
N TYR A 819 20.27 28.38 2.51
CA TYR A 819 21.55 28.04 1.93
C TYR A 819 22.18 26.91 2.74
N PHE A 820 23.23 26.29 2.22
CA PHE A 820 23.94 25.22 2.90
C PHE A 820 25.43 25.53 2.93
N ALA A 821 26.04 25.48 4.10
CA ALA A 821 27.50 25.40 4.24
C ALA A 821 27.90 23.92 4.14
N ASP A 822 28.89 23.63 3.31
CA ASP A 822 29.37 22.27 3.05
C ASP A 822 30.89 22.25 3.24
N LEU A 823 31.35 21.52 4.25
CA LEU A 823 32.75 21.28 4.51
C LEU A 823 33.13 19.88 4.02
N THR A 824 33.98 19.83 3.00
CA THR A 824 34.64 18.60 2.59
C THR A 824 36.03 18.58 3.19
N ALA A 825 36.30 17.64 4.08
CA ALA A 825 37.60 17.46 4.71
C ALA A 825 37.83 16.00 5.10
N GLN A 826 39.05 15.49 5.00
CA GLN A 826 39.43 14.15 5.49
C GLN A 826 38.59 13.01 4.87
N GLY A 827 38.12 13.18 3.62
CA GLY A 827 37.25 12.20 2.95
C GLY A 827 35.80 12.21 3.43
N GLN A 828 35.40 13.17 4.27
CA GLN A 828 34.05 13.35 4.80
C GLN A 828 33.45 14.67 4.34
N ASN A 829 32.11 14.71 4.25
CA ASN A 829 31.35 15.92 3.97
C ASN A 829 30.44 16.23 5.17
N PHE A 830 30.54 17.48 5.63
CA PHE A 830 29.70 17.99 6.70
C PHE A 830 28.86 19.14 6.16
N ARG A 831 27.55 19.09 6.33
CA ARG A 831 26.64 20.10 5.82
C ARG A 831 25.81 20.74 6.93
N ARG A 832 25.67 22.07 6.87
CA ARG A 832 24.81 22.83 7.79
C ARG A 832 23.90 23.79 7.01
N LYS A 833 22.67 23.88 7.43
CA LYS A 833 21.67 24.80 6.88
C LYS A 833 21.92 26.22 7.41
N LEU A 834 21.85 27.18 6.54
CA LEU A 834 21.95 28.60 6.82
C LEU A 834 20.67 29.30 6.37
N THR A 835 20.16 30.20 7.16
CA THR A 835 18.97 31.02 6.83
C THR A 835 19.38 32.48 6.74
N LEU A 836 19.44 33.03 5.54
CA LEU A 836 19.71 34.42 5.28
C LEU A 836 18.43 35.24 5.31
N LEU A 837 18.43 36.27 6.12
CA LEU A 837 17.35 37.28 6.19
C LEU A 837 17.84 38.58 5.57
N ARG A 838 16.94 39.34 4.92
CA ARG A 838 17.25 40.71 4.46
C ARG A 838 16.74 41.78 5.40
#